data_fba8d224614e59dc012bfc7148279818
#
_entry.id   fba8d224614e59dc012bfc7148279818
#
_cell.length_a   1.000
_cell.length_b   1.000
_cell.length_c   1.000
_cell.angle_alpha   90.00
_cell.angle_beta   90.00
_cell.angle_gamma   90.00
#
_symmetry.space_group_name_H-M   'P 1'
#
loop_
_entity.id
_entity.type
_entity.pdbx_description
1 polymer ?
#
loop_
_entity_poly.entity_id
_entity_poly.type
_entity_poly.pdbx_seq_one_letter_code
_entity_poly.pdbx_strand_id
1 'polypeptide(L)'
;MLVSSKGILVLACGALWASPPVASNSADVLQPDRFRHYVEAFNRDDPEGRTNLITNAEAWDWMKQNIPFFESSDKSIEEMYYFRWWEFRKHIRQTPAGFVITEFLPDVPWAGAENTVSASAGHHFYEGRWLRDPEYLREYARFWFNPEARPRLYSFWVADAIHAWSMVTHDQQLAIDLLPALVGNYEQWERTHQDASGLFWQIDDRDGMEISIGGGGYRPTINSYMYGDAVALGDMAKWAWKNDLSLDFRMKAARLRALVEDRLWDETRGFYETIPRGDNHQWVDVREEVGYVPWYFNLPLPGHELAWKQLTDDGGFAAPFGPTTAERRNPRFMFAHPHECLWNGPSWPFATSQTLTAMANLLNNYKQTYVGRRDYLALLRTYTKSQHLKLPSGRTIPWIDEDLDPLHGNWIARDMLYRMTPAEQAAKGGKDRGRDYNHSTYNDLVITGLVGLRPRLDNRVEVNPLIPEGAIDYFCLDRVRYHGWDLTIFYDRAGTRYGRGKGLRIFADGREIGSAPDLGWLMVDLPQTAPGWVKSPANPVIGGKFGTVFDIAVLADGGKYKMWGSWRPKKSIALFESSDGIHWNEPVVVLSPNPGTAWEEDINRPSVLKKADGYHMWYTGQAGGKHSWIGYATSPDGKVWKRVSETPVLSPDLPWEKVAVMCPNVLWDEAAGLYRMWYSGGEQYEPDAIGYATSPDGLHWTKEPANPVFRPNPAAVWEQARVAGAQVLRFDNWFYMFYIGYRDIDHAQIGVARSRDGVTNWQRNPRNPIVRPGQDAFDQDACYKPYAVFDGRRWMLWYNGRHGWLEQIALATHEGADLGFGDK
;
A
#
# COMPACT_ATOMS: atom_id res chain seq x y z
N MET A 1 -27.73 -72.79 -53.92
CA MET A 1 -26.29 -72.83 -54.09
C MET A 1 -25.65 -71.72 -53.29
N LEU A 2 -24.90 -72.08 -52.32
CA LEU A 2 -24.27 -71.22 -51.36
C LEU A 2 -23.07 -70.49 -51.98
N VAL A 3 -23.00 -69.15 -51.65
CA VAL A 3 -21.74 -68.43 -51.78
C VAL A 3 -21.46 -67.69 -50.43
N SER A 4 -20.37 -68.08 -49.81
CA SER A 4 -19.83 -67.61 -48.55
C SER A 4 -19.14 -66.22 -48.75
N SER A 5 -19.42 -65.24 -47.96
CA SER A 5 -18.66 -64.03 -47.88
C SER A 5 -17.84 -63.98 -46.55
N LYS A 6 -16.51 -63.96 -46.67
CA LYS A 6 -15.59 -63.80 -45.59
C LYS A 6 -15.54 -62.29 -45.18
N GLY A 7 -15.95 -62.02 -43.96
CA GLY A 7 -15.74 -60.69 -43.37
C GLY A 7 -14.28 -60.51 -42.89
N ILE A 8 -13.62 -59.41 -43.28
CA ILE A 8 -12.34 -58.93 -42.80
C ILE A 8 -12.59 -58.05 -41.61
N LEU A 9 -12.09 -58.49 -40.46
CA LEU A 9 -12.10 -57.72 -39.22
C LEU A 9 -10.88 -56.75 -39.23
N VAL A 10 -11.11 -55.46 -39.40
CA VAL A 10 -10.08 -54.43 -39.26
C VAL A 10 -10.07 -53.98 -37.78
N LEU A 11 -9.03 -54.39 -37.05
CA LEU A 11 -8.74 -53.86 -35.74
C LEU A 11 -8.13 -52.45 -35.89
N ALA A 12 -8.91 -51.42 -35.57
CA ALA A 12 -8.38 -50.08 -35.41
C ALA A 12 -7.79 -49.95 -34.01
N CYS A 13 -6.44 -49.94 -33.91
CA CYS A 13 -5.72 -49.50 -32.73
C CYS A 13 -5.88 -47.98 -32.59
N GLY A 14 -6.86 -47.54 -31.79
CA GLY A 14 -6.93 -46.16 -31.33
C GLY A 14 -5.81 -45.84 -30.32
N ALA A 15 -4.77 -45.18 -30.79
CA ALA A 15 -3.80 -44.56 -29.89
C ALA A 15 -4.51 -43.37 -29.16
N LEU A 16 -4.87 -43.58 -27.91
CA LEU A 16 -5.23 -42.48 -26.98
C LEU A 16 -3.99 -41.61 -26.79
N TRP A 17 -3.95 -40.49 -27.47
CA TRP A 17 -3.08 -39.41 -27.15
C TRP A 17 -3.56 -38.81 -25.80
N ALA A 18 -2.90 -39.19 -24.71
CA ALA A 18 -3.05 -38.50 -23.46
C ALA A 18 -2.53 -37.05 -23.64
N SER A 19 -3.43 -36.10 -23.63
CA SER A 19 -3.05 -34.69 -23.54
C SER A 19 -2.16 -34.52 -22.31
N PRO A 20 -1.03 -33.79 -22.43
CA PRO A 20 -0.24 -33.50 -21.26
C PRO A 20 -1.10 -32.79 -20.22
N PRO A 21 -0.91 -33.07 -18.91
CA PRO A 21 -1.67 -32.39 -17.86
C PRO A 21 -1.45 -30.90 -18.03
N VAL A 22 -2.55 -30.15 -18.15
CA VAL A 22 -2.55 -28.69 -18.07
C VAL A 22 -1.95 -28.38 -16.71
N ALA A 23 -0.74 -27.81 -16.72
CA ALA A 23 -0.10 -27.34 -15.50
C ALA A 23 -1.07 -26.39 -14.80
N SER A 24 -1.46 -26.73 -13.58
CA SER A 24 -2.18 -25.81 -12.71
C SER A 24 -1.33 -24.55 -12.58
N ASN A 25 -1.79 -23.43 -13.13
CA ASN A 25 -1.22 -22.12 -12.91
C ASN A 25 -1.52 -21.73 -11.45
N SER A 26 -0.77 -22.32 -10.50
CA SER A 26 -0.68 -21.70 -9.18
C SER A 26 0.17 -20.44 -9.38
N ALA A 27 -0.39 -19.28 -9.06
CA ALA A 27 0.31 -18.00 -9.11
C ALA A 27 1.56 -18.04 -8.20
N ASP A 28 1.49 -18.76 -7.08
CA ASP A 28 2.52 -18.89 -6.06
C ASP A 28 3.72 -19.73 -6.56
N VAL A 29 4.92 -19.20 -6.35
CA VAL A 29 6.18 -19.91 -6.65
C VAL A 29 6.61 -20.77 -5.46
N LEU A 30 6.42 -20.27 -4.24
CA LEU A 30 6.72 -20.99 -3.01
C LEU A 30 5.49 -21.73 -2.47
N GLN A 31 5.75 -22.93 -1.91
CA GLN A 31 4.75 -23.69 -1.20
C GLN A 31 4.83 -23.33 0.30
N PRO A 32 3.85 -22.59 0.88
CA PRO A 32 3.94 -22.10 2.25
C PRO A 32 4.27 -23.19 3.28
N ASP A 33 3.63 -24.35 3.20
CA ASP A 33 3.78 -25.43 4.18
C ASP A 33 5.21 -25.99 4.32
N ARG A 34 6.10 -25.67 3.36
CA ARG A 34 7.54 -25.99 3.45
C ARG A 34 8.25 -25.25 4.58
N PHE A 35 7.72 -24.11 5.03
CA PHE A 35 8.33 -23.26 6.06
C PHE A 35 7.70 -23.46 7.44
N ARG A 36 6.65 -24.26 7.55
CA ARG A 36 5.93 -24.56 8.79
C ARG A 36 6.86 -25.10 9.88
N HIS A 37 7.87 -25.89 9.52
CA HIS A 37 8.84 -26.47 10.44
C HIS A 37 9.59 -25.43 11.26
N TYR A 38 9.83 -24.21 10.75
CA TYR A 38 10.43 -23.11 11.51
C TYR A 38 9.53 -22.71 12.67
N VAL A 39 8.25 -22.45 12.38
CA VAL A 39 7.26 -22.05 13.39
C VAL A 39 7.06 -23.14 14.44
N GLU A 40 7.02 -24.40 14.03
CA GLU A 40 6.96 -25.53 14.96
C GLU A 40 8.20 -25.63 15.87
N ALA A 41 9.38 -25.24 15.36
CA ALA A 41 10.58 -25.18 16.20
C ALA A 41 10.51 -24.02 17.20
N PHE A 42 10.10 -22.83 16.77
CA PHE A 42 9.97 -21.66 17.66
C PHE A 42 8.91 -21.90 18.75
N ASN A 43 7.76 -22.50 18.40
CA ASN A 43 6.71 -22.86 19.37
C ASN A 43 7.22 -23.86 20.43
N ARG A 44 8.08 -24.83 20.06
CA ARG A 44 8.65 -25.78 21.05
C ARG A 44 9.56 -25.10 22.06
N ASP A 45 10.26 -24.05 21.63
CA ASP A 45 11.21 -23.31 22.46
C ASP A 45 10.57 -22.19 23.27
N ASP A 46 9.31 -21.87 22.99
CA ASP A 46 8.54 -20.86 23.68
C ASP A 46 7.50 -21.48 24.63
N PRO A 47 7.60 -21.25 25.95
CA PRO A 47 6.58 -21.72 26.91
C PRO A 47 5.25 -20.97 26.82
N GLU A 48 5.15 -19.99 25.88
CA GLU A 48 3.98 -19.12 25.68
C GLU A 48 3.51 -18.42 26.98
N GLY A 49 4.49 -17.97 27.76
CA GLY A 49 4.18 -17.28 29.02
C GLY A 49 3.33 -16.03 28.84
N ARG A 50 3.45 -15.35 27.69
CA ARG A 50 2.67 -14.16 27.33
C ARG A 50 2.49 -14.06 25.82
N THR A 51 1.26 -13.78 25.40
CA THR A 51 0.90 -13.41 24.05
C THR A 51 -0.32 -12.49 24.13
N ASN A 52 -0.46 -11.53 23.23
CA ASN A 52 -1.55 -10.56 23.31
C ASN A 52 -2.85 -11.06 22.67
N LEU A 53 -2.78 -11.51 21.41
CA LEU A 53 -3.96 -11.87 20.61
C LEU A 53 -3.79 -13.22 19.92
N ILE A 54 -2.68 -13.43 19.21
CA ILE A 54 -2.45 -14.59 18.35
C ILE A 54 -1.55 -15.58 19.09
N THR A 55 -2.07 -16.75 19.44
CA THR A 55 -1.35 -17.78 20.20
C THR A 55 -0.32 -18.53 19.34
N ASN A 56 0.58 -19.28 20.00
CA ASN A 56 1.52 -20.17 19.30
C ASN A 56 0.80 -21.22 18.44
N ALA A 57 -0.35 -21.71 18.90
CA ALA A 57 -1.16 -22.67 18.16
C ALA A 57 -1.71 -22.08 16.84
N GLU A 58 -2.01 -20.78 16.83
CA GLU A 58 -2.53 -20.04 15.68
C GLU A 58 -1.43 -19.43 14.80
N ALA A 59 -0.18 -19.40 15.27
CA ALA A 59 0.93 -18.69 14.65
C ALA A 59 1.12 -19.05 13.18
N TRP A 60 1.12 -20.33 12.84
CA TRP A 60 1.32 -20.75 11.44
C TRP A 60 0.18 -20.31 10.54
N ASP A 61 -1.08 -20.49 10.98
CA ASP A 61 -2.24 -20.13 10.16
C ASP A 61 -2.34 -18.62 9.96
N TRP A 62 -2.00 -17.83 11.00
CA TRP A 62 -1.89 -16.38 10.89
C TRP A 62 -0.76 -15.98 9.92
N MET A 63 0.45 -16.52 10.06
CA MET A 63 1.58 -16.20 9.19
C MET A 63 1.27 -16.59 7.74
N LYS A 64 0.69 -17.76 7.50
CA LYS A 64 0.29 -18.21 6.17
C LYS A 64 -0.65 -17.25 5.46
N GLN A 65 -1.49 -16.54 6.20
CA GLN A 65 -2.46 -15.59 5.67
C GLN A 65 -1.88 -14.18 5.51
N ASN A 66 -0.94 -13.76 6.36
CA ASN A 66 -0.60 -12.36 6.55
C ASN A 66 0.80 -11.96 6.08
N ILE A 67 1.77 -12.87 5.99
CA ILE A 67 3.15 -12.49 5.64
C ILE A 67 3.51 -12.82 4.19
N PRO A 68 4.43 -12.07 3.55
CA PRO A 68 5.13 -12.54 2.37
C PRO A 68 6.07 -13.71 2.73
N PHE A 69 6.21 -14.68 1.81
CA PHE A 69 7.10 -15.83 2.02
C PHE A 69 8.49 -15.57 1.43
N PHE A 70 9.51 -16.03 2.11
CA PHE A 70 10.88 -15.84 1.68
C PHE A 70 11.65 -17.17 1.69
N GLU A 71 12.35 -17.45 0.60
CA GLU A 71 13.30 -18.57 0.49
C GLU A 71 14.66 -18.04 0.06
N SER A 72 15.75 -18.57 0.63
CA SER A 72 17.11 -18.20 0.26
C SER A 72 18.08 -19.39 0.36
N SER A 73 19.18 -19.32 -0.39
CA SER A 73 20.32 -20.22 -0.19
C SER A 73 21.05 -19.94 1.13
N ASP A 74 20.90 -18.75 1.73
CA ASP A 74 21.37 -18.44 3.08
C ASP A 74 20.28 -18.79 4.10
N LYS A 75 20.40 -20.00 4.68
CA LYS A 75 19.39 -20.55 5.58
C LYS A 75 19.33 -19.86 6.94
N SER A 76 20.38 -19.17 7.36
CA SER A 76 20.36 -18.40 8.60
C SER A 76 19.50 -17.13 8.47
N ILE A 77 19.58 -16.45 7.33
CA ILE A 77 18.71 -15.31 7.03
C ILE A 77 17.26 -15.78 6.86
N GLU A 78 17.03 -16.91 6.17
CA GLU A 78 15.70 -17.48 5.98
C GLU A 78 15.02 -17.84 7.31
N GLU A 79 15.73 -18.53 8.23
CA GLU A 79 15.21 -18.89 9.56
C GLU A 79 14.86 -17.64 10.37
N MET A 80 15.77 -16.66 10.40
CA MET A 80 15.58 -15.42 11.14
C MET A 80 14.40 -14.61 10.59
N TYR A 81 14.18 -14.60 9.27
CA TYR A 81 13.02 -13.96 8.63
C TYR A 81 11.71 -14.51 9.21
N TYR A 82 11.57 -15.84 9.31
CA TYR A 82 10.37 -16.45 9.90
C TYR A 82 10.28 -16.24 11.41
N PHE A 83 11.42 -16.23 12.12
CA PHE A 83 11.44 -15.93 13.55
C PHE A 83 10.93 -14.52 13.85
N ARG A 84 11.37 -13.51 13.08
CA ARG A 84 10.95 -12.12 13.28
C ARG A 84 9.46 -11.90 12.97
N TRP A 85 8.87 -12.59 12.00
CA TRP A 85 7.41 -12.60 11.81
C TRP A 85 6.68 -13.35 12.91
N TRP A 86 7.24 -14.46 13.37
CA TRP A 86 6.67 -15.23 14.48
C TRP A 86 6.69 -14.43 15.79
N GLU A 87 7.72 -13.67 16.05
CA GLU A 87 7.84 -12.78 17.18
C GLU A 87 6.88 -11.58 17.05
N PHE A 88 6.91 -10.86 15.90
CA PHE A 88 6.08 -9.68 15.65
C PHE A 88 4.58 -9.94 15.92
N ARG A 89 4.04 -11.10 15.51
CA ARG A 89 2.63 -11.44 15.75
C ARG A 89 2.22 -11.43 17.22
N LYS A 90 3.15 -11.74 18.13
CA LYS A 90 2.88 -11.80 19.59
C LYS A 90 2.57 -10.42 20.15
N HIS A 91 3.04 -9.37 19.48
CA HIS A 91 2.89 -7.97 19.88
C HIS A 91 1.63 -7.30 19.37
N ILE A 92 0.91 -7.93 18.45
CA ILE A 92 -0.39 -7.43 17.99
C ILE A 92 -1.41 -7.60 19.13
N ARG A 93 -2.01 -6.49 19.57
CA ARG A 93 -3.00 -6.43 20.63
C ARG A 93 -4.26 -5.75 20.12
N GLN A 94 -5.42 -6.37 20.36
CA GLN A 94 -6.71 -5.74 20.08
C GLN A 94 -7.20 -5.01 21.33
N THR A 95 -7.59 -3.76 21.16
CA THR A 95 -8.05 -2.87 22.22
C THR A 95 -9.43 -2.28 21.87
N PRO A 96 -10.12 -1.63 22.80
CA PRO A 96 -11.33 -0.86 22.44
C PRO A 96 -11.10 0.27 21.43
N ALA A 97 -9.85 0.73 21.30
CA ALA A 97 -9.44 1.76 20.34
C ALA A 97 -8.95 1.21 19.00
N GLY A 98 -9.02 -0.11 18.80
CA GLY A 98 -8.51 -0.81 17.62
C GLY A 98 -7.23 -1.59 17.90
N PHE A 99 -6.57 -2.06 16.84
CA PHE A 99 -5.30 -2.76 16.98
C PHE A 99 -4.17 -1.80 17.37
N VAL A 100 -3.31 -2.29 18.27
CA VAL A 100 -2.03 -1.66 18.61
C VAL A 100 -0.91 -2.69 18.53
N ILE A 101 0.33 -2.22 18.41
CA ILE A 101 1.51 -3.07 18.43
C ILE A 101 2.37 -2.63 19.61
N THR A 102 2.69 -3.57 20.50
CA THR A 102 3.48 -3.30 21.70
C THR A 102 4.97 -3.52 21.43
N GLU A 103 5.81 -2.85 22.19
CA GLU A 103 7.25 -3.05 22.19
C GLU A 103 7.63 -4.24 23.09
N PHE A 104 7.04 -4.28 24.30
CA PHE A 104 7.20 -5.35 25.26
C PHE A 104 5.96 -6.23 25.32
N LEU A 105 6.12 -7.54 25.53
CA LEU A 105 4.98 -8.42 25.83
C LEU A 105 4.41 -8.18 27.23
N PRO A 106 5.22 -8.09 28.32
CA PRO A 106 4.70 -7.69 29.61
C PRO A 106 4.36 -6.20 29.64
N ASP A 107 3.37 -5.83 30.45
CA ASP A 107 3.11 -4.44 30.76
C ASP A 107 4.31 -3.85 31.52
N VAL A 108 4.79 -2.69 31.07
CA VAL A 108 5.93 -2.00 31.67
C VAL A 108 5.53 -0.62 32.20
N PRO A 109 6.11 -0.14 33.33
CA PRO A 109 5.61 1.05 33.99
C PRO A 109 5.88 2.37 33.23
N TRP A 110 6.77 2.37 32.24
CA TRP A 110 7.10 3.53 31.40
C TRP A 110 6.32 3.60 30.09
N ALA A 111 5.56 2.55 29.73
CA ALA A 111 4.72 2.56 28.55
C ALA A 111 3.54 3.55 28.66
N GLY A 112 3.02 3.97 27.53
CA GLY A 112 1.79 4.74 27.43
C GLY A 112 0.53 3.85 27.52
N ALA A 113 -0.61 4.39 27.07
CA ALA A 113 -1.85 3.66 26.99
C ALA A 113 -1.67 2.36 26.19
N GLU A 114 -2.40 1.31 26.60
CA GLU A 114 -2.37 -0.02 25.95
C GLU A 114 -0.96 -0.65 25.83
N ASN A 115 -0.06 -0.29 26.77
CA ASN A 115 1.33 -0.74 26.80
C ASN A 115 2.14 -0.36 25.54
N THR A 116 1.83 0.78 24.91
CA THR A 116 2.54 1.26 23.73
C THR A 116 3.70 2.19 24.10
N VAL A 117 4.79 2.10 23.33
CA VAL A 117 5.96 2.94 23.44
C VAL A 117 6.25 3.60 22.09
N SER A 118 6.30 4.94 22.05
CA SER A 118 6.46 5.66 20.78
C SER A 118 7.85 5.51 20.15
N ALA A 119 8.89 5.22 20.93
CA ALA A 119 10.24 5.02 20.40
C ALA A 119 10.32 3.93 19.33
N SER A 120 9.67 2.78 19.58
CA SER A 120 9.69 1.61 18.67
C SER A 120 8.65 1.69 17.55
N ALA A 121 7.66 2.58 17.66
CA ALA A 121 6.50 2.58 16.77
C ALA A 121 6.85 2.78 15.29
N GLY A 122 7.86 3.57 14.97
CA GLY A 122 8.36 3.71 13.60
C GLY A 122 8.83 2.38 13.01
N HIS A 123 9.54 1.57 13.79
CA HIS A 123 9.95 0.23 13.39
C HIS A 123 8.75 -0.71 13.17
N HIS A 124 7.73 -0.62 14.02
CA HIS A 124 6.49 -1.41 13.84
C HIS A 124 5.81 -1.12 12.51
N PHE A 125 5.77 0.15 12.07
CA PHE A 125 5.21 0.51 10.76
C PHE A 125 6.07 -0.01 9.61
N TYR A 126 7.38 0.13 9.68
CA TYR A 126 8.29 -0.33 8.63
C TYR A 126 8.29 -1.86 8.51
N GLU A 127 8.24 -2.59 9.62
CA GLU A 127 8.13 -4.04 9.60
C GLU A 127 6.73 -4.49 9.13
N GLY A 128 5.67 -3.94 9.75
CA GLY A 128 4.29 -4.34 9.52
C GLY A 128 3.70 -3.88 8.18
N ARG A 129 4.31 -2.91 7.45
CA ARG A 129 3.80 -2.44 6.15
C ARG A 129 3.68 -3.54 5.09
N TRP A 130 4.32 -4.68 5.31
CA TRP A 130 4.29 -5.85 4.44
C TRP A 130 3.21 -6.87 4.81
N LEU A 131 2.46 -6.65 5.90
CA LEU A 131 1.31 -7.49 6.26
C LEU A 131 0.21 -7.36 5.21
N ARG A 132 -0.42 -8.48 4.87
CA ARG A 132 -1.50 -8.52 3.87
C ARG A 132 -2.77 -7.86 4.37
N ASP A 133 -3.07 -8.00 5.67
CA ASP A 133 -4.18 -7.27 6.30
C ASP A 133 -3.72 -5.86 6.70
N PRO A 134 -4.19 -4.82 6.00
CA PRO A 134 -3.79 -3.45 6.27
C PRO A 134 -4.41 -2.89 7.56
N GLU A 135 -5.44 -3.53 8.14
CA GLU A 135 -6.18 -3.00 9.28
C GLU A 135 -5.31 -2.92 10.53
N TYR A 136 -4.36 -3.84 10.72
CA TYR A 136 -3.44 -3.79 11.86
C TYR A 136 -2.73 -2.44 11.97
N LEU A 137 -2.15 -1.95 10.88
CA LEU A 137 -1.44 -0.67 10.88
C LEU A 137 -2.37 0.53 10.67
N ARG A 138 -3.49 0.37 9.98
CA ARG A 138 -4.47 1.44 9.80
C ARG A 138 -5.06 1.86 11.14
N GLU A 139 -5.45 0.90 11.99
CA GLU A 139 -5.97 1.18 13.33
C GLU A 139 -4.87 1.67 14.27
N TYR A 140 -3.67 1.09 14.19
CA TYR A 140 -2.51 1.54 14.96
C TYR A 140 -2.11 3.00 14.63
N ALA A 141 -2.19 3.41 13.36
CA ALA A 141 -1.97 4.80 12.97
C ALA A 141 -3.00 5.74 13.61
N ARG A 142 -4.28 5.36 13.63
CA ARG A 142 -5.35 6.13 14.28
C ARG A 142 -5.19 6.19 15.79
N PHE A 143 -4.77 5.09 16.41
CA PHE A 143 -4.53 5.03 17.86
C PHE A 143 -3.61 6.14 18.35
N TRP A 144 -2.51 6.45 17.64
CA TRP A 144 -1.54 7.45 18.06
C TRP A 144 -2.12 8.87 18.21
N PHE A 145 -3.29 9.14 17.66
CA PHE A 145 -3.98 10.44 17.73
C PHE A 145 -5.23 10.40 18.63
N ASN A 146 -5.44 9.30 19.36
CA ASN A 146 -6.44 9.25 20.43
C ASN A 146 -5.97 10.08 21.65
N PRO A 147 -6.91 10.63 22.46
CA PRO A 147 -6.55 11.50 23.62
C PRO A 147 -5.61 10.86 24.64
N GLU A 148 -5.63 9.53 24.79
CA GLU A 148 -4.82 8.79 25.75
C GLU A 148 -3.44 8.38 25.19
N ALA A 149 -3.27 8.38 23.88
CA ALA A 149 -2.01 8.05 23.24
C ALA A 149 -0.98 9.16 23.46
N ARG A 150 0.28 8.78 23.55
CA ARG A 150 1.39 9.71 23.84
C ARG A 150 2.46 9.64 22.73
N PRO A 151 2.17 10.10 21.50
CA PRO A 151 3.09 10.01 20.36
C PRO A 151 4.41 10.77 20.57
N ARG A 152 4.50 11.65 21.57
CA ARG A 152 5.69 12.45 21.93
C ARG A 152 6.30 12.06 23.28
N LEU A 153 5.95 10.89 23.81
CA LEU A 153 6.59 10.39 25.04
C LEU A 153 8.07 10.10 24.81
N TYR A 154 8.37 9.57 23.62
CA TYR A 154 9.72 9.40 23.07
C TYR A 154 9.75 10.00 21.65
N SER A 155 10.94 10.19 21.11
CA SER A 155 11.13 10.60 19.71
C SER A 155 10.53 9.56 18.75
N PHE A 156 9.72 10.03 17.80
CA PHE A 156 8.99 9.18 16.88
C PHE A 156 8.73 9.88 15.53
N TRP A 157 9.10 9.22 14.43
CA TRP A 157 8.91 9.69 13.05
C TRP A 157 7.56 9.24 12.48
N VAL A 158 6.46 9.66 13.13
CA VAL A 158 5.11 9.13 12.86
C VAL A 158 4.59 9.44 11.48
N ALA A 159 4.84 10.64 10.94
CA ALA A 159 4.37 11.01 9.63
C ALA A 159 5.12 10.24 8.52
N ASP A 160 6.45 10.12 8.65
CA ASP A 160 7.27 9.31 7.75
C ASP A 160 6.85 7.83 7.78
N ALA A 161 6.59 7.28 8.96
CA ALA A 161 6.17 5.88 9.12
C ALA A 161 4.83 5.58 8.43
N ILE A 162 3.83 6.46 8.58
CA ILE A 162 2.53 6.35 7.89
C ILE A 162 2.69 6.57 6.38
N HIS A 163 3.55 7.50 5.96
CA HIS A 163 3.90 7.70 4.56
C HIS A 163 4.53 6.45 3.95
N ALA A 164 5.49 5.82 4.66
CA ALA A 164 6.16 4.59 4.23
C ALA A 164 5.18 3.41 4.07
N TRP A 165 4.17 3.31 4.93
CA TRP A 165 3.08 2.34 4.78
C TRP A 165 2.21 2.65 3.56
N SER A 166 1.87 3.93 3.32
CA SER A 166 1.10 4.35 2.14
C SER A 166 1.83 4.04 0.83
N MET A 167 3.17 4.09 0.82
CA MET A 167 3.99 3.73 -0.36
C MET A 167 3.89 2.25 -0.73
N VAL A 168 3.61 1.36 0.21
CA VAL A 168 3.46 -0.09 -0.04
C VAL A 168 2.02 -0.45 -0.36
N THR A 169 1.07 0.06 0.43
CA THR A 169 -0.36 -0.26 0.29
C THR A 169 -1.03 0.51 -0.84
N HIS A 170 -0.44 1.64 -1.25
CA HIS A 170 -1.05 2.63 -2.14
C HIS A 170 -2.31 3.28 -1.54
N ASP A 171 -2.45 3.22 -0.19
CA ASP A 171 -3.53 3.87 0.56
C ASP A 171 -3.11 5.28 1.00
N GLN A 172 -3.53 6.28 0.24
CA GLN A 172 -3.30 7.69 0.57
C GLN A 172 -4.44 8.26 1.45
N GLN A 173 -5.60 7.61 1.48
CA GLN A 173 -6.76 8.15 2.20
C GLN A 173 -6.51 8.22 3.70
N LEU A 174 -5.90 7.20 4.29
CA LEU A 174 -5.54 7.23 5.71
C LEU A 174 -4.64 8.43 6.06
N ALA A 175 -3.61 8.68 5.23
CA ALA A 175 -2.71 9.81 5.41
C ALA A 175 -3.42 11.16 5.28
N ILE A 176 -4.36 11.28 4.33
CA ILE A 176 -5.20 12.48 4.13
C ILE A 176 -6.11 12.71 5.35
N ASP A 177 -6.74 11.66 5.86
CA ASP A 177 -7.64 11.73 7.02
C ASP A 177 -6.89 12.15 8.29
N LEU A 178 -5.66 11.64 8.47
CA LEU A 178 -4.82 11.93 9.63
C LEU A 178 -4.00 13.22 9.50
N LEU A 179 -3.94 13.85 8.32
CA LEU A 179 -3.10 15.02 8.07
C LEU A 179 -3.27 16.15 9.09
N PRO A 180 -4.49 16.55 9.53
CA PRO A 180 -4.63 17.61 10.54
C PRO A 180 -3.99 17.22 11.89
N ALA A 181 -4.10 15.96 12.31
CA ALA A 181 -3.53 15.47 13.55
C ALA A 181 -2.00 15.36 13.48
N LEU A 182 -1.47 14.89 12.34
CA LEU A 182 -0.04 14.82 12.06
C LEU A 182 0.61 16.21 12.04
N VAL A 183 -0.02 17.19 11.40
CA VAL A 183 0.43 18.60 11.41
C VAL A 183 0.46 19.13 12.84
N GLY A 184 -0.62 18.94 13.62
CA GLY A 184 -0.69 19.34 15.00
C GLY A 184 0.39 18.67 15.88
N ASN A 185 0.72 17.40 15.62
CA ASN A 185 1.82 16.69 16.29
C ASN A 185 3.18 17.31 15.98
N TYR A 186 3.46 17.63 14.71
CA TYR A 186 4.70 18.29 14.30
C TYR A 186 4.85 19.66 14.94
N GLU A 187 3.82 20.48 14.90
CA GLU A 187 3.80 21.81 15.54
C GLU A 187 3.98 21.75 17.06
N GLN A 188 3.54 20.67 17.74
CA GLN A 188 3.82 20.47 19.17
C GLN A 188 5.30 20.20 19.41
N TRP A 189 5.96 19.41 18.55
CA TRP A 189 7.41 19.24 18.61
C TRP A 189 8.13 20.58 18.44
N GLU A 190 7.74 21.42 17.46
CA GLU A 190 8.32 22.76 17.28
C GLU A 190 8.16 23.61 18.55
N ARG A 191 6.98 23.63 19.17
CA ARG A 191 6.72 24.43 20.37
C ARG A 191 7.50 23.98 21.60
N THR A 192 7.79 22.69 21.73
CA THR A 192 8.34 22.13 22.98
C THR A 192 9.81 21.74 22.87
N HIS A 193 10.30 21.39 21.69
CA HIS A 193 11.64 20.84 21.48
C HIS A 193 12.47 21.56 20.42
N GLN A 194 12.01 22.67 19.85
CA GLN A 194 12.79 23.55 18.99
C GLN A 194 13.02 24.89 19.72
N ASP A 195 14.21 25.44 19.62
CA ASP A 195 14.53 26.74 20.21
C ASP A 195 15.05 27.72 19.13
N ALA A 196 15.61 28.84 19.56
CA ALA A 196 16.10 29.90 18.69
C ALA A 196 17.19 29.44 17.69
N SER A 197 17.87 28.32 17.94
CA SER A 197 18.81 27.71 16.98
C SER A 197 18.14 27.21 15.72
N GLY A 198 16.85 26.89 15.81
CA GLY A 198 16.09 26.23 14.76
C GLY A 198 16.28 24.71 14.69
N LEU A 199 17.20 24.14 15.48
CA LEU A 199 17.35 22.70 15.66
C LEU A 199 16.39 22.15 16.72
N PHE A 200 16.02 20.89 16.61
CA PHE A 200 15.32 20.16 17.65
C PHE A 200 16.33 19.59 18.66
N TRP A 201 15.92 19.57 19.92
CA TRP A 201 16.70 18.98 21.01
C TRP A 201 15.94 17.85 21.69
N GLN A 202 16.67 16.86 22.21
CA GLN A 202 16.10 15.79 23.03
C GLN A 202 17.11 15.34 24.08
N ILE A 203 16.62 14.77 25.19
CA ILE A 203 17.44 14.01 26.11
C ILE A 203 17.58 12.58 25.64
N ASP A 204 18.73 11.96 25.89
CA ASP A 204 19.00 10.60 25.40
C ASP A 204 17.97 9.56 25.89
N ASP A 205 17.52 9.62 27.16
CA ASP A 205 16.44 8.79 27.72
C ASP A 205 15.15 8.87 26.90
N ARG A 206 14.80 10.05 26.36
CA ARG A 206 13.59 10.25 25.56
C ARG A 206 13.79 10.01 24.05
N ASP A 207 15.00 9.78 23.63
CA ASP A 207 15.30 9.13 22.35
C ASP A 207 15.23 7.58 22.47
N GLY A 208 15.05 7.03 23.68
CA GLY A 208 15.17 5.62 23.99
C GLY A 208 16.60 5.11 23.96
N MET A 209 17.57 5.97 24.34
CA MET A 209 19.02 5.75 24.19
C MET A 209 19.77 6.11 25.49
N GLU A 210 19.31 5.53 26.58
CA GLU A 210 19.79 5.80 27.93
C GLU A 210 21.29 5.56 28.09
N ILE A 211 21.96 6.45 28.83
CA ILE A 211 23.39 6.35 29.13
C ILE A 211 24.26 6.42 27.87
N SER A 212 23.80 7.11 26.85
CA SER A 212 24.64 7.39 25.68
C SER A 212 25.84 8.28 26.07
N ILE A 213 26.96 8.16 25.35
CA ILE A 213 28.15 8.99 25.64
C ILE A 213 27.91 10.45 25.26
N GLY A 214 27.17 10.68 24.16
CA GLY A 214 26.77 11.99 23.66
C GLY A 214 25.75 12.70 24.55
N GLY A 215 24.95 11.96 25.30
CA GLY A 215 23.94 12.50 26.19
C GLY A 215 22.82 13.28 25.47
N GLY A 216 22.15 14.15 26.21
CA GLY A 216 21.07 15.00 25.65
C GLY A 216 21.61 16.26 24.96
N GLY A 217 20.87 16.76 23.98
CA GLY A 217 21.22 17.95 23.20
C GLY A 217 20.55 18.04 21.84
N TYR A 218 21.16 18.75 20.90
CA TYR A 218 20.78 18.71 19.48
C TYR A 218 21.36 17.43 18.88
N ARG A 219 20.51 16.39 18.80
CA ARG A 219 20.93 15.04 18.40
C ARG A 219 20.64 14.78 16.92
N PRO A 220 21.49 14.00 16.23
CA PRO A 220 21.22 13.58 14.85
C PRO A 220 19.87 12.86 14.69
N THR A 221 19.43 12.08 15.69
CA THR A 221 18.17 11.33 15.76
C THR A 221 16.95 12.23 15.61
N ILE A 222 16.63 13.03 16.62
CA ILE A 222 15.43 13.88 16.63
C ILE A 222 15.35 14.82 15.42
N ASN A 223 16.50 15.39 15.00
CA ASN A 223 16.55 16.28 13.85
C ASN A 223 16.27 15.54 12.52
N SER A 224 16.75 14.30 12.39
CA SER A 224 16.46 13.46 11.22
C SER A 224 15.00 13.01 11.21
N TYR A 225 14.43 12.64 12.36
CA TYR A 225 13.02 12.25 12.49
C TYR A 225 12.10 13.41 12.08
N MET A 226 12.37 14.60 12.60
CA MET A 226 11.58 15.79 12.24
C MET A 226 11.77 16.22 10.79
N TYR A 227 12.95 15.97 10.19
CA TYR A 227 13.17 16.17 8.77
C TYR A 227 12.34 15.18 7.94
N GLY A 228 12.36 13.89 8.27
CA GLY A 228 11.57 12.86 7.61
C GLY A 228 10.07 13.16 7.68
N ASP A 229 9.59 13.52 8.88
CA ASP A 229 8.19 13.92 9.09
C ASP A 229 7.80 15.15 8.26
N ALA A 230 8.68 16.15 8.15
CA ALA A 230 8.39 17.33 7.31
C ALA A 230 8.31 16.99 5.83
N VAL A 231 9.19 16.10 5.32
CA VAL A 231 9.11 15.61 3.93
C VAL A 231 7.80 14.86 3.69
N ALA A 232 7.46 13.92 4.58
CA ALA A 232 6.24 13.13 4.50
C ALA A 232 4.97 14.01 4.54
N LEU A 233 4.92 14.99 5.45
CA LEU A 233 3.80 15.93 5.55
C LEU A 233 3.67 16.80 4.30
N GLY A 234 4.78 17.19 3.69
CA GLY A 234 4.80 17.89 2.41
C GLY A 234 4.13 17.07 1.29
N ASP A 235 4.41 15.77 1.23
CA ASP A 235 3.82 14.87 0.25
C ASP A 235 2.35 14.58 0.56
N MET A 236 2.00 14.28 1.82
CA MET A 236 0.61 14.05 2.25
C MET A 236 -0.28 15.29 2.02
N ALA A 237 0.24 16.49 2.26
CA ALA A 237 -0.47 17.74 1.98
C ALA A 237 -0.72 17.93 0.48
N LYS A 238 0.24 17.52 -0.37
CA LYS A 238 0.04 17.49 -1.82
C LYS A 238 -1.05 16.51 -2.23
N TRP A 239 -1.10 15.32 -1.63
CA TRP A 239 -2.17 14.33 -1.87
C TRP A 239 -3.55 14.87 -1.48
N ALA A 240 -3.61 15.70 -0.44
CA ALA A 240 -4.83 16.37 0.02
C ALA A 240 -5.15 17.69 -0.71
N TRP A 241 -4.43 18.01 -1.81
CA TRP A 241 -4.56 19.26 -2.59
C TRP A 241 -4.34 20.54 -1.77
N LYS A 242 -3.61 20.45 -0.65
CA LYS A 242 -3.25 21.59 0.21
C LYS A 242 -1.87 22.12 -0.19
N ASN A 243 -1.76 22.74 -1.36
CA ASN A 243 -0.50 23.15 -1.96
C ASN A 243 0.32 24.12 -1.08
N ASP A 244 -0.32 25.07 -0.41
CA ASP A 244 0.36 26.01 0.49
C ASP A 244 0.97 25.27 1.68
N LEU A 245 0.23 24.33 2.28
CA LEU A 245 0.73 23.49 3.37
C LEU A 245 1.88 22.59 2.90
N SER A 246 1.78 22.02 1.70
CA SER A 246 2.84 21.23 1.08
C SER A 246 4.13 22.05 0.93
N LEU A 247 4.01 23.28 0.44
CA LEU A 247 5.15 24.18 0.28
C LEU A 247 5.77 24.54 1.64
N ASP A 248 4.95 24.86 2.67
CA ASP A 248 5.42 25.17 4.00
C ASP A 248 6.28 24.02 4.58
N PHE A 249 5.79 22.79 4.55
CA PHE A 249 6.53 21.64 5.07
C PHE A 249 7.79 21.33 4.25
N ARG A 250 7.78 21.51 2.94
CA ARG A 250 8.99 21.41 2.10
C ARG A 250 10.04 22.46 2.48
N MET A 251 9.60 23.68 2.80
CA MET A 251 10.50 24.73 3.29
C MET A 251 11.06 24.43 4.69
N LYS A 252 10.23 23.88 5.61
CA LYS A 252 10.67 23.40 6.93
C LYS A 252 11.74 22.31 6.80
N ALA A 253 11.51 21.31 5.95
CA ALA A 253 12.47 20.25 5.65
C ALA A 253 13.79 20.81 5.11
N ALA A 254 13.72 21.70 4.10
CA ALA A 254 14.93 22.31 3.51
C ALA A 254 15.73 23.14 4.52
N ARG A 255 15.05 23.90 5.37
CA ARG A 255 15.69 24.68 6.45
C ARG A 255 16.35 23.78 7.49
N LEU A 256 15.64 22.73 7.93
CA LEU A 256 16.18 21.80 8.92
C LEU A 256 17.39 21.05 8.37
N ARG A 257 17.32 20.59 7.11
CA ARG A 257 18.49 20.01 6.41
C ARG A 257 19.68 20.93 6.48
N ALA A 258 19.53 22.20 6.08
CA ALA A 258 20.63 23.17 6.08
C ALA A 258 21.24 23.35 7.48
N LEU A 259 20.43 23.36 8.52
CA LEU A 259 20.88 23.48 9.90
C LEU A 259 21.62 22.23 10.40
N VAL A 260 21.16 21.04 10.04
CA VAL A 260 21.82 19.77 10.38
C VAL A 260 23.18 19.67 9.70
N GLU A 261 23.25 20.02 8.41
CA GLU A 261 24.48 20.05 7.62
C GLU A 261 25.50 21.04 8.21
N ASP A 262 25.08 22.26 8.57
CA ASP A 262 25.93 23.33 9.09
C ASP A 262 26.39 23.09 10.52
N ARG A 263 25.53 22.47 11.36
CA ARG A 263 25.74 22.46 12.79
C ARG A 263 26.07 21.10 13.40
N LEU A 264 25.51 20.00 12.90
CA LEU A 264 25.72 18.66 13.45
C LEU A 264 26.85 17.89 12.75
N TRP A 265 27.24 18.30 11.55
CA TRP A 265 28.40 17.72 10.87
C TRP A 265 29.72 18.26 11.40
N ASP A 266 30.51 17.40 12.00
CA ASP A 266 31.89 17.73 12.39
C ASP A 266 32.84 17.46 11.22
N GLU A 267 33.31 18.50 10.55
CA GLU A 267 34.25 18.42 9.43
C GLU A 267 35.58 17.76 9.81
N THR A 268 36.01 17.92 11.04
CA THR A 268 37.30 17.36 11.51
C THR A 268 37.21 15.86 11.71
N ARG A 269 36.09 15.40 12.24
CA ARG A 269 35.87 13.98 12.52
C ARG A 269 35.15 13.27 11.36
N GLY A 270 34.54 14.05 10.45
CA GLY A 270 33.79 13.55 9.29
C GLY A 270 32.58 12.71 9.71
N PHE A 271 31.78 13.22 10.66
CA PHE A 271 30.65 12.51 11.23
C PHE A 271 29.58 13.46 11.77
N TYR A 272 28.31 13.03 11.81
CA TYR A 272 27.25 13.76 12.53
C TYR A 272 27.29 13.43 14.00
N GLU A 273 27.43 14.45 14.85
CA GLU A 273 27.60 14.30 16.28
C GLU A 273 26.59 15.14 17.07
N THR A 274 26.36 14.76 18.31
CA THR A 274 25.48 15.48 19.23
C THR A 274 26.17 16.77 19.71
N ILE A 275 25.42 17.87 19.77
CA ILE A 275 25.85 19.12 20.43
C ILE A 275 25.03 19.29 21.71
N PRO A 276 25.64 19.39 22.91
CA PRO A 276 24.94 19.68 24.13
C PRO A 276 24.15 20.99 24.02
N ARG A 277 22.95 21.03 24.59
CA ARG A 277 22.14 22.24 24.65
C ARG A 277 22.74 23.27 25.58
N GLY A 278 22.92 24.51 25.12
CA GLY A 278 23.50 25.63 25.91
C GLY A 278 24.41 26.53 25.06
N ASP A 279 25.14 27.43 25.71
CA ASP A 279 25.94 28.46 25.01
C ASP A 279 27.22 27.97 24.35
N ASN A 280 27.60 26.71 24.56
CA ASN A 280 28.95 26.23 24.25
C ASN A 280 29.02 25.36 23.00
N HIS A 281 28.17 25.47 22.03
CA HIS A 281 28.02 24.81 20.72
C HIS A 281 29.19 23.91 20.24
N GLN A 282 29.78 23.13 21.14
CA GLN A 282 30.85 22.18 20.83
C GLN A 282 30.28 20.75 20.75
N TRP A 283 30.71 20.00 19.74
CA TRP A 283 30.39 18.59 19.65
C TRP A 283 30.86 17.80 20.87
N VAL A 284 30.09 16.79 21.25
CA VAL A 284 30.59 15.80 22.21
C VAL A 284 31.65 14.97 21.51
N ASP A 285 32.81 14.82 22.10
CA ASP A 285 33.96 14.10 21.50
C ASP A 285 33.73 12.58 21.42
N VAL A 286 32.70 12.17 20.64
CA VAL A 286 32.38 10.76 20.33
C VAL A 286 31.58 10.65 19.06
N ARG A 287 31.95 9.72 18.18
CA ARG A 287 31.03 9.24 17.15
C ARG A 287 30.12 8.18 17.76
N GLU A 288 28.81 8.35 17.59
CA GLU A 288 27.79 7.39 17.98
C GLU A 288 27.06 6.88 16.75
N GLU A 289 26.61 5.62 16.77
CA GLU A 289 25.93 4.95 15.64
C GLU A 289 24.75 5.77 15.11
N VAL A 290 24.10 6.53 15.98
CA VAL A 290 22.98 7.44 15.62
C VAL A 290 23.38 8.53 14.60
N GLY A 291 24.66 8.79 14.40
CA GLY A 291 25.15 9.66 13.34
C GLY A 291 24.93 9.12 11.93
N TYR A 292 24.49 7.85 11.76
CA TYR A 292 24.04 7.31 10.48
C TYR A 292 22.55 7.56 10.20
N VAL A 293 21.74 7.93 11.20
CA VAL A 293 20.30 8.16 11.08
C VAL A 293 19.94 9.23 10.04
N PRO A 294 20.74 10.28 9.77
CA PRO A 294 20.46 11.20 8.66
C PRO A 294 20.27 10.50 7.31
N TRP A 295 21.04 9.43 6.99
CA TRP A 295 20.85 8.67 5.74
C TRP A 295 19.61 7.78 5.73
N TYR A 296 19.06 7.43 6.89
CA TYR A 296 17.75 6.74 6.95
C TYR A 296 16.68 7.54 6.22
N PHE A 297 16.70 8.87 6.34
CA PHE A 297 15.76 9.80 5.71
C PHE A 297 16.29 10.49 4.45
N ASN A 298 17.43 10.07 3.91
CA ASN A 298 18.10 10.73 2.77
C ASN A 298 18.32 12.24 3.03
N LEU A 299 18.62 12.62 4.27
CA LEU A 299 18.85 13.99 4.66
C LEU A 299 20.20 14.54 4.11
N PRO A 300 21.34 13.81 4.21
CA PRO A 300 22.63 14.37 3.83
C PRO A 300 22.72 14.78 2.37
N LEU A 301 23.42 15.88 2.11
CA LEU A 301 23.88 16.24 0.78
C LEU A 301 25.09 15.39 0.39
N PRO A 302 25.38 15.21 -0.92
CA PRO A 302 26.61 14.53 -1.36
C PRO A 302 27.87 15.20 -0.80
N GLY A 303 28.79 14.38 -0.30
CA GLY A 303 30.08 14.83 0.28
C GLY A 303 30.37 14.29 1.67
N HIS A 304 29.33 13.83 2.40
CA HIS A 304 29.46 13.34 3.79
C HIS A 304 29.58 11.80 3.89
N GLU A 305 29.64 11.11 2.76
CA GLU A 305 29.65 9.63 2.72
C GLU A 305 30.90 9.01 3.34
N LEU A 306 31.94 9.82 3.57
CA LEU A 306 33.17 9.38 4.27
C LEU A 306 32.90 8.86 5.70
N ALA A 307 31.81 9.29 6.34
CA ALA A 307 31.36 8.80 7.66
C ALA A 307 31.25 7.26 7.68
N TRP A 308 30.88 6.65 6.56
CA TRP A 308 30.66 5.22 6.45
C TRP A 308 31.92 4.36 6.55
N LYS A 309 33.13 4.97 6.49
CA LYS A 309 34.37 4.26 6.81
C LYS A 309 34.40 3.74 8.25
N GLN A 310 33.75 4.43 9.18
CA GLN A 310 33.73 4.07 10.59
C GLN A 310 32.93 2.77 10.84
N LEU A 311 31.97 2.41 9.96
CA LEU A 311 31.15 1.21 10.12
C LEU A 311 31.97 -0.09 10.05
N THR A 312 33.00 -0.11 9.21
CA THR A 312 33.84 -1.29 8.98
C THR A 312 35.21 -1.20 9.69
N ASP A 313 35.48 -0.11 10.42
CA ASP A 313 36.72 0.12 11.16
C ASP A 313 36.64 -0.53 12.55
N ASP A 314 37.68 -1.30 12.92
CA ASP A 314 37.76 -1.98 14.22
C ASP A 314 37.82 -1.02 15.41
N GLY A 315 38.33 0.18 15.23
CA GLY A 315 38.28 1.26 16.23
C GLY A 315 37.02 2.09 16.13
N GLY A 316 36.26 1.97 15.03
CA GLY A 316 34.96 2.56 14.82
C GLY A 316 33.83 1.71 15.42
N PHE A 317 32.91 1.27 14.58
CA PHE A 317 31.70 0.54 15.01
C PHE A 317 31.76 -0.97 14.75
N ALA A 318 32.77 -1.48 14.04
CA ALA A 318 32.82 -2.91 13.71
C ALA A 318 33.01 -3.79 14.94
N ALA A 319 32.12 -4.80 15.10
CA ALA A 319 32.30 -5.81 16.15
C ALA A 319 31.64 -7.15 15.73
N PRO A 320 32.04 -8.28 16.36
CA PRO A 320 31.60 -9.63 15.95
C PRO A 320 30.10 -9.92 16.06
N PHE A 321 29.36 -9.18 16.91
CA PHE A 321 27.93 -9.39 17.18
C PHE A 321 27.09 -8.13 16.94
N GLY A 322 27.50 -7.25 16.05
CA GLY A 322 26.76 -6.08 15.62
C GLY A 322 27.60 -4.81 15.69
N PRO A 323 27.17 -3.73 15.05
CA PRO A 323 27.80 -2.43 15.23
C PRO A 323 27.62 -1.97 16.68
N THR A 324 28.61 -1.23 17.17
CA THR A 324 28.56 -0.67 18.51
C THR A 324 27.85 0.67 18.51
N THR A 325 27.09 1.00 19.56
CA THR A 325 26.38 2.29 19.64
C THR A 325 27.32 3.49 19.82
N ALA A 326 28.55 3.26 20.27
CA ALA A 326 29.63 4.26 20.32
C ALA A 326 30.91 3.71 19.70
N GLU A 327 31.76 4.58 19.12
CA GLU A 327 33.04 4.16 18.53
C GLU A 327 33.94 3.49 19.56
N ARG A 328 34.52 2.35 19.22
CA ARG A 328 35.32 1.50 20.14
C ARG A 328 36.63 2.14 20.62
N ARG A 329 37.14 3.13 19.86
CA ARG A 329 38.34 3.89 20.26
C ARG A 329 38.09 4.93 21.33
N ASN A 330 36.84 5.27 21.64
CA ASN A 330 36.52 6.27 22.65
C ASN A 330 36.89 5.77 24.06
N PRO A 331 37.58 6.55 24.91
CA PRO A 331 37.94 6.13 26.26
C PRO A 331 36.75 5.77 27.17
N ARG A 332 35.55 6.27 26.86
CA ARG A 332 34.31 5.98 27.57
C ARG A 332 33.51 4.80 26.98
N PHE A 333 34.07 4.11 25.98
CA PHE A 333 33.40 2.94 25.38
C PHE A 333 33.09 1.88 26.44
N MET A 334 31.81 1.46 26.55
CA MET A 334 31.31 0.48 27.52
C MET A 334 31.74 0.76 28.98
N PHE A 335 31.72 2.03 29.39
CA PHE A 335 31.99 2.36 30.81
C PHE A 335 30.91 1.72 31.70
N ALA A 336 31.31 1.21 32.85
CA ALA A 336 30.44 0.52 33.79
C ALA A 336 29.38 1.45 34.38
N HIS A 337 28.13 1.05 34.28
CA HIS A 337 26.99 1.76 34.82
C HIS A 337 25.94 0.78 35.38
N PRO A 338 25.22 1.12 36.47
CA PRO A 338 24.23 0.20 37.07
C PRO A 338 22.90 0.08 36.31
N HIS A 339 22.67 0.92 35.29
CA HIS A 339 21.49 0.82 34.40
C HIS A 339 21.62 -0.36 33.48
N GLU A 340 20.51 -1.07 33.20
CA GLU A 340 20.51 -2.22 32.32
C GLU A 340 20.43 -1.87 30.83
N CYS A 341 19.79 -0.74 30.47
CA CYS A 341 19.75 -0.25 29.09
C CYS A 341 20.96 0.67 28.86
N LEU A 342 21.94 0.22 28.09
CA LEU A 342 23.18 0.93 27.90
C LEU A 342 23.41 1.27 26.42
N TRP A 343 23.57 2.57 26.13
CA TRP A 343 23.89 3.06 24.78
C TRP A 343 25.32 3.60 24.64
N ASN A 344 26.18 3.27 25.60
CA ASN A 344 27.57 3.70 25.63
C ASN A 344 28.55 2.74 24.93
N GLY A 345 28.04 1.82 24.08
CA GLY A 345 28.89 0.87 23.37
C GLY A 345 28.24 -0.46 23.01
N PRO A 346 27.30 -1.05 23.80
CA PRO A 346 26.59 -2.27 23.42
C PRO A 346 25.94 -2.16 22.04
N SER A 347 25.78 -3.30 21.35
CA SER A 347 25.02 -3.35 20.11
C SER A 347 23.52 -3.42 20.40
N TRP A 348 22.74 -2.64 19.68
CA TRP A 348 21.30 -2.61 19.79
C TRP A 348 20.64 -3.01 18.48
N PRO A 349 19.68 -3.96 18.46
CA PRO A 349 18.88 -4.25 17.27
C PRO A 349 18.18 -3.02 16.69
N PHE A 350 17.70 -2.11 17.54
CA PHE A 350 17.15 -0.80 17.17
C PHE A 350 18.07 -0.01 16.25
N ALA A 351 19.28 0.33 16.73
CA ALA A 351 20.27 1.12 16.00
C ALA A 351 20.80 0.38 14.76
N THR A 352 21.07 -0.93 14.89
CA THR A 352 21.55 -1.77 13.80
C THR A 352 20.55 -1.78 12.63
N SER A 353 19.24 -1.85 12.92
CA SER A 353 18.22 -1.82 11.86
C SER A 353 18.12 -0.45 11.18
N GLN A 354 18.25 0.65 11.95
CA GLN A 354 18.32 1.99 11.36
C GLN A 354 19.56 2.16 10.49
N THR A 355 20.71 1.66 10.94
CA THR A 355 21.99 1.72 10.19
C THR A 355 21.91 0.92 8.89
N LEU A 356 21.32 -0.28 8.90
CA LEU A 356 21.11 -1.07 7.67
C LEU A 356 20.16 -0.38 6.69
N THR A 357 19.07 0.23 7.15
CA THR A 357 18.17 1.02 6.30
C THR A 357 18.91 2.24 5.72
N ALA A 358 19.67 2.96 6.56
CA ALA A 358 20.49 4.08 6.13
C ALA A 358 21.55 3.67 5.10
N MET A 359 22.19 2.51 5.29
CA MET A 359 23.15 1.94 4.35
C MET A 359 22.50 1.55 3.01
N ALA A 360 21.29 0.97 3.07
CA ALA A 360 20.54 0.67 1.84
C ALA A 360 20.22 1.94 1.06
N ASN A 361 19.80 3.01 1.73
CA ASN A 361 19.59 4.32 1.12
C ASN A 361 20.88 4.92 0.56
N LEU A 362 21.99 4.82 1.28
CA LEU A 362 23.30 5.25 0.81
C LEU A 362 23.70 4.55 -0.50
N LEU A 363 23.58 3.21 -0.53
CA LEU A 363 23.98 2.40 -1.69
C LEU A 363 23.09 2.63 -2.91
N ASN A 364 21.85 3.06 -2.69
CA ASN A 364 20.90 3.32 -3.77
C ASN A 364 20.94 4.77 -4.27
N ASN A 365 21.17 5.76 -3.39
CA ASN A 365 20.90 7.16 -3.69
C ASN A 365 22.17 8.02 -3.74
N TYR A 366 23.33 7.54 -3.26
CA TYR A 366 24.56 8.29 -3.18
C TYR A 366 25.69 7.62 -3.97
N LYS A 367 26.51 8.42 -4.65
CA LYS A 367 27.73 7.92 -5.33
C LYS A 367 28.88 7.91 -4.34
N GLN A 368 29.33 6.75 -3.93
CA GLN A 368 30.43 6.60 -2.97
C GLN A 368 31.14 5.24 -3.17
N THR A 369 32.29 5.06 -2.51
CA THR A 369 33.14 3.85 -2.60
C THR A 369 33.60 3.35 -1.22
N TYR A 370 33.06 3.90 -0.14
CA TYR A 370 33.49 3.57 1.23
C TYR A 370 32.93 2.24 1.70
N VAL A 371 31.68 1.94 1.35
CA VAL A 371 31.00 0.67 1.65
C VAL A 371 30.25 0.18 0.39
N GLY A 372 29.99 -1.12 0.33
CA GLY A 372 29.33 -1.72 -0.84
C GLY A 372 28.33 -2.82 -0.47
N ARG A 373 27.80 -3.49 -1.49
CA ARG A 373 26.86 -4.63 -1.31
C ARG A 373 27.46 -5.75 -0.44
N ARG A 374 28.79 -5.93 -0.47
CA ARG A 374 29.49 -6.92 0.38
C ARG A 374 29.38 -6.56 1.85
N ASP A 375 29.53 -5.27 2.18
CA ASP A 375 29.48 -4.79 3.54
C ASP A 375 28.03 -4.81 4.08
N TYR A 376 27.04 -4.50 3.21
CA TYR A 376 25.61 -4.64 3.55
C TYR A 376 25.27 -6.09 3.92
N LEU A 377 25.62 -7.04 3.09
CA LEU A 377 25.33 -8.46 3.35
C LEU A 377 26.09 -8.99 4.57
N ALA A 378 27.33 -8.53 4.77
CA ALA A 378 28.13 -8.88 5.95
C ALA A 378 27.48 -8.36 7.25
N LEU A 379 27.02 -7.11 7.25
CA LEU A 379 26.33 -6.52 8.40
C LEU A 379 24.98 -7.20 8.66
N LEU A 380 24.20 -7.50 7.61
CA LEU A 380 22.94 -8.24 7.76
C LEU A 380 23.15 -9.64 8.35
N ARG A 381 24.21 -10.35 7.93
CA ARG A 381 24.59 -11.65 8.50
C ARG A 381 25.06 -11.52 9.96
N THR A 382 25.78 -10.46 10.28
CA THR A 382 26.17 -10.17 11.68
C THR A 382 24.93 -9.89 12.52
N TYR A 383 23.99 -9.10 12.04
CA TYR A 383 22.71 -8.84 12.69
C TYR A 383 21.86 -10.11 12.84
N THR A 384 21.83 -11.00 11.83
CA THR A 384 21.22 -12.33 11.92
C THR A 384 21.85 -13.17 13.03
N LYS A 385 23.18 -13.22 13.06
CA LYS A 385 23.94 -13.96 14.08
C LYS A 385 23.69 -13.43 15.49
N SER A 386 23.57 -12.12 15.68
CA SER A 386 23.37 -11.50 16.99
C SER A 386 22.03 -11.89 17.62
N GLN A 387 20.99 -12.13 16.81
CA GLN A 387 19.66 -12.47 17.28
C GLN A 387 19.53 -13.94 17.69
N HIS A 388 20.36 -14.37 18.61
CA HIS A 388 20.38 -15.73 19.17
C HIS A 388 20.66 -15.72 20.66
N LEU A 389 20.21 -16.78 21.34
CA LEU A 389 20.53 -17.06 22.73
C LEU A 389 21.13 -18.46 22.85
N LYS A 390 22.28 -18.55 23.51
CA LYS A 390 22.88 -19.84 23.89
C LYS A 390 22.29 -20.31 25.21
N LEU A 391 21.56 -21.40 25.17
CA LEU A 391 20.97 -22.02 26.35
C LEU A 391 22.00 -22.74 27.22
N PRO A 392 21.73 -22.96 28.51
CA PRO A 392 22.61 -23.75 29.40
C PRO A 392 22.92 -25.18 28.89
N SER A 393 22.02 -25.78 28.08
CA SER A 393 22.25 -27.02 27.39
C SER A 393 23.32 -26.99 26.30
N GLY A 394 23.83 -25.82 25.95
CA GLY A 394 24.74 -25.58 24.82
C GLY A 394 24.05 -25.36 23.48
N ARG A 395 22.73 -25.59 23.36
CA ARG A 395 21.95 -25.33 22.15
C ARG A 395 21.77 -23.82 21.96
N THR A 396 21.89 -23.36 20.72
CA THR A 396 21.59 -21.98 20.32
C THR A 396 20.21 -21.93 19.67
N ILE A 397 19.39 -20.93 20.04
CA ILE A 397 18.04 -20.72 19.49
C ILE A 397 17.91 -19.28 18.96
N PRO A 398 17.05 -19.01 17.99
CA PRO A 398 16.66 -17.65 17.63
C PRO A 398 16.09 -16.91 18.85
N TRP A 399 16.49 -15.66 19.02
CA TRP A 399 16.17 -14.84 20.19
C TRP A 399 16.39 -13.37 19.89
N ILE A 400 15.55 -12.51 20.43
CA ILE A 400 15.80 -11.09 20.48
C ILE A 400 15.51 -10.56 21.89
N ASP A 401 16.34 -9.63 22.35
CA ASP A 401 16.26 -8.95 23.64
C ASP A 401 16.73 -7.49 23.46
N GLU A 402 17.03 -6.78 24.52
CA GLU A 402 17.40 -5.36 24.50
C GLU A 402 18.80 -5.14 23.91
N ASP A 403 19.82 -4.97 24.72
CA ASP A 403 21.21 -4.71 24.31
C ASP A 403 22.11 -5.94 24.42
N LEU A 404 23.04 -6.01 23.48
CA LEU A 404 23.96 -7.14 23.31
C LEU A 404 25.40 -6.71 23.50
N ASP A 405 26.20 -7.52 24.22
CA ASP A 405 27.65 -7.35 24.22
C ASP A 405 28.19 -7.56 22.80
N PRO A 406 28.71 -6.52 22.14
CA PRO A 406 29.12 -6.62 20.74
C PRO A 406 30.34 -7.53 20.51
N LEU A 407 31.10 -7.86 21.55
CA LEU A 407 32.32 -8.67 21.49
C LEU A 407 32.06 -10.14 21.82
N HIS A 408 31.13 -10.42 22.74
CA HIS A 408 30.88 -11.78 23.27
C HIS A 408 29.51 -12.37 22.87
N GLY A 409 28.52 -11.51 22.56
CA GLY A 409 27.20 -11.94 22.09
C GLY A 409 26.22 -12.40 23.18
N ASN A 410 26.43 -11.98 24.43
CA ASN A 410 25.45 -12.17 25.51
C ASN A 410 24.56 -10.94 25.66
N TRP A 411 23.30 -11.14 26.05
CA TRP A 411 22.30 -10.10 26.23
C TRP A 411 22.50 -9.41 27.58
N ILE A 412 22.96 -8.16 27.58
CA ILE A 412 23.42 -7.44 28.79
C ILE A 412 22.26 -7.15 29.73
N ALA A 413 21.19 -6.51 29.24
CA ALA A 413 20.01 -6.18 30.07
C ALA A 413 19.43 -7.45 30.71
N ARG A 414 19.30 -8.53 29.94
CA ARG A 414 18.84 -9.82 30.42
C ARG A 414 19.73 -10.35 31.57
N ASP A 415 21.06 -10.37 31.35
CA ASP A 415 22.01 -10.86 32.35
C ASP A 415 21.98 -10.05 33.64
N MET A 416 21.78 -8.73 33.51
CA MET A 416 21.65 -7.82 34.66
C MET A 416 20.34 -8.07 35.42
N LEU A 417 19.19 -8.13 34.70
CA LEU A 417 17.88 -8.40 35.30
C LEU A 417 17.85 -9.73 36.05
N TYR A 418 18.50 -10.78 35.55
CA TYR A 418 18.57 -12.08 36.21
C TYR A 418 19.37 -12.09 37.54
N ARG A 419 20.24 -11.07 37.75
CA ARG A 419 21.01 -10.89 38.98
C ARG A 419 20.30 -10.00 40.02
N MET A 420 19.23 -9.30 39.65
CA MET A 420 18.43 -8.44 40.49
C MET A 420 17.53 -9.24 41.41
N THR A 421 17.14 -8.63 42.54
CA THR A 421 16.11 -9.21 43.44
C THR A 421 14.72 -9.26 42.77
N PRO A 422 13.81 -10.13 43.19
CA PRO A 422 12.46 -10.19 42.63
C PRO A 422 11.69 -8.85 42.68
N ALA A 423 11.93 -8.03 43.68
CA ALA A 423 11.31 -6.69 43.83
C ALA A 423 11.86 -5.71 42.78
N GLU A 424 13.15 -5.70 42.55
CA GLU A 424 13.77 -4.90 41.49
C GLU A 424 13.33 -5.35 40.09
N GLN A 425 13.28 -6.67 39.84
CA GLN A 425 12.77 -7.22 38.58
C GLN A 425 11.33 -6.78 38.33
N ALA A 426 10.44 -6.86 39.33
CA ALA A 426 9.05 -6.43 39.19
C ALA A 426 8.92 -4.93 38.88
N ALA A 427 9.74 -4.09 39.51
CA ALA A 427 9.78 -2.64 39.25
C ALA A 427 10.23 -2.30 37.81
N LYS A 428 10.91 -3.24 37.13
CA LYS A 428 11.46 -3.12 35.78
C LYS A 428 10.71 -3.97 34.73
N GLY A 429 9.45 -4.36 34.99
CA GLY A 429 8.66 -5.13 34.05
C GLY A 429 8.95 -6.64 34.04
N GLY A 430 9.83 -7.12 34.92
CA GLY A 430 10.19 -8.54 35.08
C GLY A 430 11.54 -8.90 34.47
N LYS A 431 12.11 -10.03 34.88
CA LYS A 431 13.42 -10.50 34.42
C LYS A 431 13.48 -10.89 32.93
N ASP A 432 12.33 -11.25 32.37
CA ASP A 432 12.18 -11.67 30.98
C ASP A 432 11.45 -10.59 30.13
N ARG A 433 11.46 -9.32 30.57
CA ARG A 433 10.75 -8.24 29.88
C ARG A 433 11.19 -8.08 28.43
N GLY A 434 12.50 -8.19 28.16
CA GLY A 434 13.10 -8.01 26.84
C GLY A 434 12.98 -9.25 25.93
N ARG A 435 12.40 -10.35 26.43
CA ARG A 435 12.15 -11.52 25.58
C ARG A 435 11.18 -11.18 24.47
N ASP A 436 11.55 -11.56 23.23
CA ASP A 436 10.77 -11.26 22.03
C ASP A 436 10.58 -9.73 21.87
N TYR A 437 11.65 -8.96 21.99
CA TYR A 437 11.63 -7.51 22.08
C TYR A 437 11.37 -6.84 20.71
N ASN A 438 10.18 -6.30 20.50
CA ASN A 438 9.75 -5.74 19.22
C ASN A 438 10.09 -4.24 19.08
N HIS A 439 11.38 -3.92 18.88
CA HIS A 439 11.86 -2.55 18.78
C HIS A 439 12.74 -2.29 17.56
N SER A 440 12.69 -3.16 16.56
CA SER A 440 13.60 -3.09 15.41
C SER A 440 12.98 -3.75 14.18
N THR A 441 13.50 -3.45 13.00
CA THR A 441 13.14 -4.12 11.76
C THR A 441 14.15 -5.22 11.41
N TYR A 442 13.67 -6.26 10.76
CA TYR A 442 14.50 -7.28 10.13
C TYR A 442 13.91 -7.72 8.79
N ASN A 443 12.62 -8.02 8.76
CA ASN A 443 11.93 -8.48 7.55
C ASN A 443 11.89 -7.37 6.50
N ASP A 444 11.69 -6.13 6.91
CA ASP A 444 11.82 -4.97 6.03
C ASP A 444 13.22 -4.88 5.40
N LEU A 445 14.29 -5.15 6.15
CA LEU A 445 15.66 -5.13 5.65
C LEU A 445 15.94 -6.25 4.64
N VAL A 446 15.31 -7.42 4.82
CA VAL A 446 15.37 -8.49 3.83
C VAL A 446 14.64 -8.07 2.55
N ILE A 447 13.44 -7.48 2.67
CA ILE A 447 12.60 -7.10 1.55
C ILE A 447 13.19 -5.89 0.80
N THR A 448 13.50 -4.80 1.50
CA THR A 448 13.93 -3.53 0.86
C THR A 448 15.43 -3.46 0.58
N GLY A 449 16.23 -4.22 1.32
CA GLY A 449 17.67 -4.24 1.17
C GLY A 449 18.18 -5.48 0.45
N LEU A 450 18.06 -6.67 1.03
CA LEU A 450 18.60 -7.90 0.43
C LEU A 450 17.95 -8.19 -0.92
N VAL A 451 16.61 -8.31 -0.97
CA VAL A 451 15.83 -8.48 -2.22
C VAL A 451 15.78 -7.17 -2.99
N GLY A 452 15.74 -6.04 -2.28
CA GLY A 452 15.87 -4.71 -2.85
C GLY A 452 14.59 -4.15 -3.45
N LEU A 453 13.40 -4.59 -3.01
CA LEU A 453 12.13 -3.97 -3.39
C LEU A 453 12.03 -2.59 -2.76
N ARG A 454 12.01 -1.55 -3.59
CA ARG A 454 11.97 -0.15 -3.16
C ARG A 454 10.57 0.41 -3.33
N PRO A 455 9.81 0.67 -2.24
CA PRO A 455 8.47 1.20 -2.34
C PRO A 455 8.41 2.56 -3.04
N ARG A 456 7.43 2.72 -3.92
CA ARG A 456 7.20 3.91 -4.74
C ARG A 456 5.72 4.29 -4.69
N LEU A 457 5.42 5.55 -4.98
CA LEU A 457 4.03 6.01 -5.09
C LEU A 457 3.44 5.76 -6.49
N ASP A 458 4.29 5.75 -7.52
CA ASP A 458 3.86 5.51 -8.89
C ASP A 458 3.56 4.00 -9.15
N ASN A 459 2.95 3.69 -10.27
CA ASN A 459 2.57 2.33 -10.65
C ASN A 459 3.75 1.51 -11.19
N ARG A 460 4.91 1.59 -10.54
CA ARG A 460 6.13 0.86 -10.88
C ARG A 460 6.62 -0.01 -9.73
N VAL A 461 7.30 -1.08 -10.11
CA VAL A 461 8.08 -1.92 -9.20
C VAL A 461 9.55 -1.66 -9.47
N GLU A 462 10.28 -1.19 -8.45
CA GLU A 462 11.71 -0.98 -8.50
C GLU A 462 12.40 -2.00 -7.60
N VAL A 463 13.35 -2.76 -8.14
CA VAL A 463 14.12 -3.77 -7.42
C VAL A 463 15.61 -3.54 -7.66
N ASN A 464 16.41 -3.48 -6.59
CA ASN A 464 17.86 -3.39 -6.63
C ASN A 464 18.49 -4.22 -5.51
N PRO A 465 18.69 -5.54 -5.70
CA PRO A 465 19.23 -6.41 -4.66
C PRO A 465 20.62 -5.96 -4.18
N LEU A 466 20.77 -5.79 -2.87
CA LEU A 466 22.05 -5.45 -2.26
C LEU A 466 22.88 -6.70 -1.95
N ILE A 467 22.98 -7.58 -2.94
CA ILE A 467 23.70 -8.84 -2.89
C ILE A 467 24.95 -8.74 -3.79
N PRO A 468 26.15 -9.01 -3.28
CA PRO A 468 27.35 -9.10 -4.12
C PRO A 468 27.28 -10.34 -5.02
N GLU A 469 27.90 -10.24 -6.18
CA GLU A 469 27.92 -11.33 -7.17
C GLU A 469 28.44 -12.65 -6.52
N GLY A 470 27.71 -13.74 -6.75
CA GLY A 470 28.07 -15.07 -6.28
C GLY A 470 27.85 -15.34 -4.79
N ALA A 471 27.38 -14.40 -4.00
CA ALA A 471 27.20 -14.57 -2.55
C ALA A 471 25.93 -15.35 -2.17
N ILE A 472 24.93 -15.34 -3.04
CA ILE A 472 23.64 -16.05 -2.88
C ILE A 472 23.33 -16.73 -4.22
N ASP A 473 22.99 -18.02 -4.22
CA ASP A 473 22.69 -18.77 -5.43
C ASP A 473 21.26 -18.58 -5.90
N TYR A 474 20.33 -18.43 -4.94
CA TYR A 474 18.92 -18.16 -5.20
C TYR A 474 18.25 -17.48 -4.01
N PHE A 475 17.25 -16.68 -4.31
CA PHE A 475 16.22 -16.24 -3.36
C PHE A 475 14.87 -16.14 -4.08
N CYS A 476 13.80 -16.23 -3.31
CA CYS A 476 12.43 -15.92 -3.75
C CYS A 476 11.69 -15.22 -2.61
N LEU A 477 11.14 -14.07 -2.91
CA LEU A 477 10.19 -13.34 -2.08
C LEU A 477 8.83 -13.45 -2.79
N ASP A 478 7.88 -14.15 -2.17
CA ASP A 478 6.60 -14.52 -2.79
C ASP A 478 5.43 -13.96 -2.00
N ARG A 479 4.31 -13.66 -2.70
CA ARG A 479 3.07 -13.14 -2.12
C ARG A 479 3.23 -11.78 -1.42
N VAL A 480 4.13 -10.93 -1.89
CA VAL A 480 4.26 -9.56 -1.38
C VAL A 480 3.08 -8.73 -1.85
N ARG A 481 2.27 -8.24 -0.92
CA ARG A 481 1.18 -7.34 -1.26
C ARG A 481 1.72 -5.94 -1.52
N TYR A 482 1.65 -5.49 -2.78
CA TYR A 482 2.18 -4.21 -3.23
C TYR A 482 1.22 -3.56 -4.23
N HIS A 483 0.71 -2.36 -3.92
CA HIS A 483 -0.26 -1.63 -4.76
C HIS A 483 -1.46 -2.48 -5.21
N GLY A 484 -1.91 -3.40 -4.35
CA GLY A 484 -3.02 -4.29 -4.65
C GLY A 484 -2.68 -5.50 -5.53
N TRP A 485 -1.41 -5.68 -5.93
CA TRP A 485 -0.90 -6.86 -6.62
C TRP A 485 -0.20 -7.80 -5.64
N ASP A 486 -0.25 -9.10 -5.92
CA ASP A 486 0.63 -10.08 -5.27
C ASP A 486 1.89 -10.22 -6.11
N LEU A 487 3.00 -9.65 -5.62
CA LEU A 487 4.28 -9.73 -6.29
C LEU A 487 5.03 -11.01 -5.90
N THR A 488 5.75 -11.58 -6.87
CA THR A 488 6.82 -12.56 -6.67
C THR A 488 8.09 -11.98 -7.26
N ILE A 489 9.15 -11.91 -6.47
CA ILE A 489 10.48 -11.44 -6.88
C ILE A 489 11.46 -12.55 -6.57
N PHE A 490 12.11 -13.10 -7.59
CA PHE A 490 13.12 -14.11 -7.33
C PHE A 490 14.38 -13.92 -8.17
N TYR A 491 15.47 -14.47 -7.67
CA TYR A 491 16.72 -14.67 -8.39
C TYR A 491 17.05 -16.16 -8.39
N ASP A 492 17.33 -16.71 -9.56
CA ASP A 492 17.78 -18.08 -9.75
C ASP A 492 19.04 -18.08 -10.64
N ARG A 493 20.21 -18.24 -10.03
CA ARG A 493 21.48 -18.19 -10.72
C ARG A 493 21.62 -19.29 -11.78
N ALA A 494 21.12 -20.46 -11.49
CA ALA A 494 21.18 -21.62 -12.39
C ALA A 494 19.97 -21.72 -13.34
N GLY A 495 18.84 -21.12 -12.96
CA GLY A 495 17.57 -21.22 -13.68
C GLY A 495 16.82 -22.54 -13.46
N THR A 496 17.24 -23.33 -12.48
CA THR A 496 16.69 -24.68 -12.24
C THR A 496 15.88 -24.80 -10.95
N ARG A 497 15.99 -23.82 -10.06
CA ARG A 497 15.36 -23.86 -8.73
C ARG A 497 13.83 -23.71 -8.79
N TYR A 498 13.36 -22.71 -9.52
CA TYR A 498 11.93 -22.35 -9.57
C TYR A 498 11.24 -22.79 -10.85
N GLY A 499 11.96 -23.34 -11.83
CA GLY A 499 11.40 -23.77 -13.12
C GLY A 499 10.83 -22.65 -13.98
N ARG A 500 11.19 -21.40 -13.69
CA ARG A 500 10.70 -20.20 -14.39
C ARG A 500 11.79 -19.38 -15.08
N GLY A 501 12.97 -19.99 -15.28
CA GLY A 501 14.12 -19.41 -15.98
C GLY A 501 15.17 -18.82 -15.05
N LYS A 502 16.32 -18.46 -15.64
CA LYS A 502 17.50 -17.92 -14.97
C LYS A 502 17.37 -16.41 -14.73
N GLY A 503 18.08 -15.90 -13.71
CA GLY A 503 18.25 -14.49 -13.44
C GLY A 503 17.25 -13.90 -12.44
N LEU A 504 17.20 -12.57 -12.36
CA LEU A 504 16.24 -11.81 -11.56
C LEU A 504 14.91 -11.69 -12.33
N ARG A 505 13.80 -12.04 -11.68
CA ARG A 505 12.49 -12.01 -12.31
C ARG A 505 11.44 -11.43 -11.36
N ILE A 506 10.50 -10.69 -11.92
CA ILE A 506 9.40 -10.05 -11.21
C ILE A 506 8.08 -10.49 -11.84
N PHE A 507 7.15 -10.95 -11.00
CA PHE A 507 5.79 -11.33 -11.40
C PHE A 507 4.78 -10.51 -10.60
N ALA A 508 3.64 -10.22 -11.22
CA ALA A 508 2.46 -9.65 -10.57
C ALA A 508 1.27 -10.58 -10.84
N ASP A 509 0.61 -11.10 -9.80
CA ASP A 509 -0.44 -12.11 -9.87
C ASP A 509 -0.08 -13.28 -10.80
N GLY A 510 1.17 -13.77 -10.72
CA GLY A 510 1.69 -14.88 -11.52
C GLY A 510 2.07 -14.55 -12.97
N ARG A 511 1.84 -13.32 -13.44
CA ARG A 511 2.28 -12.84 -14.76
C ARG A 511 3.67 -12.22 -14.63
N GLU A 512 4.63 -12.66 -15.46
CA GLU A 512 5.94 -12.01 -15.54
C GLU A 512 5.79 -10.59 -16.09
N ILE A 513 6.33 -9.62 -15.35
CA ILE A 513 6.31 -8.21 -15.71
C ILE A 513 7.71 -7.66 -16.01
N GLY A 514 8.75 -8.39 -15.64
CA GLY A 514 10.13 -8.02 -15.98
C GLY A 514 11.16 -9.06 -15.56
N SER A 515 12.31 -9.01 -16.24
CA SER A 515 13.44 -9.90 -15.94
C SER A 515 14.78 -9.26 -16.32
N ALA A 516 15.84 -9.70 -15.63
CA ALA A 516 17.21 -9.39 -15.94
C ALA A 516 18.08 -10.66 -15.82
N PRO A 517 19.15 -10.83 -16.63
CA PRO A 517 19.96 -12.06 -16.61
C PRO A 517 20.74 -12.24 -15.31
N ASP A 518 21.05 -11.14 -14.61
CA ASP A 518 21.87 -11.11 -13.41
C ASP A 518 21.25 -10.17 -12.34
N LEU A 519 21.82 -10.16 -11.14
CA LEU A 519 21.44 -9.25 -10.06
C LEU A 519 21.81 -7.80 -10.44
N GLY A 520 20.84 -6.91 -10.33
CA GLY A 520 21.03 -5.50 -10.63
C GLY A 520 19.76 -4.70 -10.44
N TRP A 521 19.86 -3.43 -10.77
CA TRP A 521 18.69 -2.55 -10.75
C TRP A 521 17.73 -2.90 -11.90
N LEU A 522 16.46 -3.07 -11.56
CA LEU A 522 15.39 -3.36 -12.51
C LEU A 522 14.15 -2.55 -12.11
N MET A 523 13.60 -1.80 -13.06
CA MET A 523 12.34 -1.06 -12.89
C MET A 523 11.36 -1.49 -13.96
N VAL A 524 10.12 -1.81 -13.56
CA VAL A 524 9.08 -2.31 -14.45
C VAL A 524 7.72 -1.70 -14.09
N ASP A 525 6.84 -1.54 -15.06
CA ASP A 525 5.48 -1.05 -14.82
C ASP A 525 4.59 -2.18 -14.29
N LEU A 526 3.74 -1.85 -13.31
CA LEU A 526 2.65 -2.73 -12.89
C LEU A 526 1.61 -2.89 -14.01
N PRO A 527 0.97 -4.05 -14.15
CA PRO A 527 -0.05 -4.25 -15.17
C PRO A 527 -1.23 -3.29 -14.99
N GLN A 528 -1.78 -2.80 -16.11
CA GLN A 528 -2.88 -1.82 -16.10
C GLN A 528 -4.27 -2.46 -16.20
N THR A 529 -4.34 -3.78 -16.34
CA THR A 529 -5.60 -4.52 -16.46
C THR A 529 -5.51 -5.88 -15.79
N ALA A 530 -6.65 -6.36 -15.28
CA ALA A 530 -6.76 -7.74 -14.80
C ALA A 530 -6.59 -8.76 -15.97
N PRO A 531 -6.23 -10.01 -15.69
CA PRO A 531 -6.11 -11.05 -16.70
C PRO A 531 -7.35 -11.15 -17.60
N GLY A 532 -7.14 -11.23 -18.90
CA GLY A 532 -8.19 -11.28 -19.92
C GLY A 532 -8.60 -9.91 -20.47
N TRP A 533 -8.42 -8.84 -19.73
CA TRP A 533 -8.68 -7.48 -20.19
C TRP A 533 -7.45 -6.85 -20.86
N VAL A 534 -7.68 -6.13 -21.95
CA VAL A 534 -6.63 -5.45 -22.72
C VAL A 534 -7.09 -4.05 -23.09
N LYS A 535 -6.32 -3.02 -22.70
CA LYS A 535 -6.54 -1.65 -23.19
C LYS A 535 -6.26 -1.58 -24.69
N SER A 536 -7.11 -0.90 -25.43
CA SER A 536 -6.92 -0.69 -26.87
C SER A 536 -5.64 0.10 -27.14
N PRO A 537 -4.80 -0.31 -28.12
CA PRO A 537 -3.65 0.49 -28.54
C PRO A 537 -4.04 1.80 -29.22
N ALA A 538 -5.32 1.96 -29.62
CA ALA A 538 -5.86 3.17 -30.21
C ALA A 538 -6.32 4.20 -29.15
N ASN A 539 -6.18 3.92 -27.87
CA ASN A 539 -6.58 4.84 -26.80
C ASN A 539 -5.77 6.15 -26.80
N PRO A 540 -6.42 7.28 -26.47
CA PRO A 540 -7.85 7.46 -26.26
C PRO A 540 -8.65 7.41 -27.56
N VAL A 541 -9.80 6.69 -27.57
CA VAL A 541 -10.66 6.57 -28.77
C VAL A 541 -11.46 7.86 -29.03
N ILE A 542 -11.74 8.66 -27.99
CA ILE A 542 -12.21 10.05 -28.12
C ILE A 542 -11.24 10.91 -27.31
N GLY A 543 -10.42 11.65 -28.00
CA GLY A 543 -9.31 12.40 -27.42
C GLY A 543 -9.57 13.88 -27.16
N GLY A 544 -8.53 14.52 -26.60
CA GLY A 544 -8.55 15.89 -26.10
C GLY A 544 -8.79 17.00 -27.13
N LYS A 545 -8.81 16.72 -28.46
CA LYS A 545 -9.19 17.71 -29.49
C LYS A 545 -10.59 18.27 -29.30
N PHE A 546 -11.47 17.53 -28.59
CA PHE A 546 -12.82 17.97 -28.23
C PHE A 546 -12.91 18.66 -26.87
N GLY A 547 -11.81 18.74 -26.10
CA GLY A 547 -11.80 19.04 -24.68
C GLY A 547 -12.29 17.85 -23.87
N THR A 548 -12.72 18.08 -22.63
CA THR A 548 -13.22 17.00 -21.74
C THR A 548 -14.54 16.43 -22.25
N VAL A 549 -14.52 15.11 -22.50
CA VAL A 549 -15.69 14.25 -22.74
C VAL A 549 -15.68 13.17 -21.67
N PHE A 550 -16.81 13.01 -20.97
CA PHE A 550 -16.91 12.14 -19.80
C PHE A 550 -18.31 11.52 -19.63
N ASP A 551 -18.42 10.53 -18.80
CA ASP A 551 -19.67 9.87 -18.39
C ASP A 551 -20.61 9.54 -19.56
N ILE A 552 -20.43 8.36 -20.09
CA ILE A 552 -21.03 7.93 -21.37
C ILE A 552 -22.14 6.91 -21.20
N ALA A 553 -23.02 6.85 -22.19
CA ALA A 553 -23.93 5.72 -22.44
C ALA A 553 -23.71 5.21 -23.89
N VAL A 554 -23.57 3.90 -24.07
CA VAL A 554 -23.32 3.31 -25.40
C VAL A 554 -24.39 2.28 -25.76
N LEU A 555 -24.94 2.37 -26.98
CA LEU A 555 -25.83 1.35 -27.51
C LEU A 555 -25.30 0.83 -28.87
N ALA A 556 -25.38 -0.49 -29.06
CA ALA A 556 -25.28 -1.11 -30.38
C ALA A 556 -26.65 -0.99 -31.04
N ASP A 557 -26.76 -0.23 -32.15
CA ASP A 557 -28.00 0.05 -32.81
C ASP A 557 -27.83 0.13 -34.34
N GLY A 558 -28.58 -0.70 -35.06
CA GLY A 558 -28.54 -0.73 -36.52
C GLY A 558 -27.17 -1.08 -37.14
N GLY A 559 -26.39 -1.92 -36.49
CA GLY A 559 -25.04 -2.31 -36.93
C GLY A 559 -23.96 -1.24 -36.67
N LYS A 560 -24.24 -0.23 -35.87
CA LYS A 560 -23.34 0.82 -35.42
C LYS A 560 -23.38 0.98 -33.90
N TYR A 561 -22.39 1.63 -33.37
CA TYR A 561 -22.36 2.11 -31.97
C TYR A 561 -22.78 3.57 -31.92
N LYS A 562 -23.71 3.89 -31.02
CA LYS A 562 -24.10 5.26 -30.64
C LYS A 562 -23.65 5.49 -29.23
N MET A 563 -22.91 6.58 -28.99
CA MET A 563 -22.45 6.99 -27.66
C MET A 563 -22.98 8.38 -27.37
N TRP A 564 -23.76 8.50 -26.29
CA TRP A 564 -24.11 9.80 -25.71
C TRP A 564 -23.14 10.08 -24.57
N GLY A 565 -22.39 11.18 -24.69
CA GLY A 565 -21.36 11.58 -23.73
C GLY A 565 -21.59 12.99 -23.19
N SER A 566 -21.16 13.21 -21.98
CA SER A 566 -21.15 14.55 -21.37
C SER A 566 -20.02 15.36 -21.99
N TRP A 567 -20.33 16.44 -22.70
CA TRP A 567 -19.36 17.32 -23.35
C TRP A 567 -19.18 18.61 -22.57
N ARG A 568 -18.19 18.66 -21.69
CA ARG A 568 -17.95 19.74 -20.74
C ARG A 568 -17.82 21.12 -21.38
N PRO A 569 -17.10 21.31 -22.54
CA PRO A 569 -17.00 22.63 -23.19
C PRO A 569 -18.35 23.25 -23.59
N LYS A 570 -19.39 22.41 -23.73
CA LYS A 570 -20.75 22.86 -24.07
C LYS A 570 -21.75 22.69 -22.91
N LYS A 571 -21.35 22.12 -21.77
CA LYS A 571 -22.23 21.75 -20.64
C LYS A 571 -23.42 20.91 -21.09
N SER A 572 -23.29 20.12 -22.15
CA SER A 572 -24.36 19.48 -22.88
C SER A 572 -24.07 18.01 -23.11
N ILE A 573 -25.10 17.24 -23.41
CA ILE A 573 -24.96 15.86 -23.88
C ILE A 573 -24.78 15.87 -25.39
N ALA A 574 -23.74 15.19 -25.89
CA ALA A 574 -23.44 15.06 -27.32
C ALA A 574 -23.50 13.59 -27.75
N LEU A 575 -23.92 13.38 -29.01
CA LEU A 575 -23.93 12.10 -29.68
C LEU A 575 -22.67 11.93 -30.53
N PHE A 576 -22.06 10.76 -30.40
CA PHE A 576 -20.99 10.23 -31.26
C PHE A 576 -21.49 8.95 -31.90
N GLU A 577 -21.17 8.70 -33.18
CA GLU A 577 -21.50 7.46 -33.89
C GLU A 577 -20.20 6.80 -34.42
N SER A 578 -20.16 5.46 -34.36
CA SER A 578 -19.02 4.65 -34.81
C SER A 578 -19.50 3.34 -35.43
N SER A 579 -18.77 2.84 -36.44
CA SER A 579 -19.02 1.51 -37.01
C SER A 579 -18.24 0.38 -36.32
N ASP A 580 -17.19 0.71 -35.54
CA ASP A 580 -16.29 -0.28 -34.94
C ASP A 580 -16.06 -0.08 -33.43
N GLY A 581 -16.59 1.03 -32.87
CA GLY A 581 -16.42 1.39 -31.45
C GLY A 581 -15.05 2.00 -31.12
N ILE A 582 -14.19 2.19 -32.11
CA ILE A 582 -12.84 2.76 -31.99
C ILE A 582 -12.77 4.14 -32.69
N HIS A 583 -13.27 4.23 -33.91
CA HIS A 583 -13.27 5.47 -34.69
C HIS A 583 -14.62 6.15 -34.60
N TRP A 584 -14.67 7.32 -33.99
CA TRP A 584 -15.87 8.07 -33.67
C TRP A 584 -15.93 9.36 -34.52
N ASN A 585 -17.13 9.72 -34.98
CA ASN A 585 -17.38 10.96 -35.70
C ASN A 585 -17.22 12.20 -34.78
N GLU A 586 -17.35 13.39 -35.35
CA GLU A 586 -17.42 14.65 -34.61
C GLU A 586 -18.70 14.69 -33.76
N PRO A 587 -18.62 15.24 -32.50
CA PRO A 587 -19.76 15.30 -31.59
C PRO A 587 -20.87 16.23 -32.09
N VAL A 588 -22.12 15.79 -31.95
CA VAL A 588 -23.31 16.57 -32.22
C VAL A 588 -24.06 16.79 -30.91
N VAL A 589 -24.21 18.05 -30.46
CA VAL A 589 -25.02 18.35 -29.27
C VAL A 589 -26.46 17.95 -29.50
N VAL A 590 -27.00 17.13 -28.59
CA VAL A 590 -28.37 16.57 -28.70
C VAL A 590 -29.29 17.03 -27.55
N LEU A 591 -28.75 17.40 -26.40
CA LEU A 591 -29.48 17.96 -25.29
C LEU A 591 -28.62 18.99 -24.55
N SER A 592 -29.13 20.20 -24.41
CA SER A 592 -28.49 21.31 -23.68
C SER A 592 -29.21 21.61 -22.37
N PRO A 593 -28.56 22.26 -21.39
CA PRO A 593 -29.22 22.74 -20.15
C PRO A 593 -30.47 23.58 -20.44
N ASN A 594 -31.42 23.53 -19.52
CA ASN A 594 -32.56 24.43 -19.55
C ASN A 594 -32.43 25.53 -18.48
N PRO A 595 -31.98 26.73 -18.84
CA PRO A 595 -31.75 27.81 -17.87
C PRO A 595 -33.05 28.32 -17.23
N GLY A 596 -34.21 27.93 -17.76
CA GLY A 596 -35.53 28.24 -17.17
C GLY A 596 -35.84 27.40 -15.92
N THR A 597 -35.03 26.39 -15.60
CA THR A 597 -35.19 25.54 -14.42
C THR A 597 -34.08 25.80 -13.40
N ALA A 598 -34.40 25.63 -12.10
CA ALA A 598 -33.45 25.87 -11.02
C ALA A 598 -32.44 24.70 -10.78
N TRP A 599 -32.46 23.65 -11.60
CA TRP A 599 -31.69 22.41 -11.38
C TRP A 599 -30.85 21.96 -12.56
N GLU A 600 -30.87 22.66 -13.69
CA GLU A 600 -30.12 22.34 -14.91
C GLU A 600 -29.21 23.52 -15.34
N GLU A 601 -28.27 23.93 -14.50
CA GLU A 601 -27.18 24.85 -14.90
C GLU A 601 -26.12 24.10 -15.75
N ASP A 602 -26.00 22.79 -15.54
CA ASP A 602 -25.20 21.84 -16.29
C ASP A 602 -25.98 20.52 -16.39
N ILE A 603 -25.85 19.81 -17.52
CA ILE A 603 -26.40 18.46 -17.68
C ILE A 603 -25.31 17.50 -18.14
N ASN A 604 -25.34 16.30 -17.55
CA ASN A 604 -24.31 15.28 -17.79
C ASN A 604 -24.79 13.88 -17.41
N ARG A 605 -23.90 12.88 -17.53
CA ARG A 605 -24.10 11.50 -17.06
C ARG A 605 -25.39 10.86 -17.61
N PRO A 606 -25.53 10.75 -18.94
CA PRO A 606 -26.72 10.13 -19.54
C PRO A 606 -26.77 8.63 -19.34
N SER A 607 -27.97 8.08 -19.22
CA SER A 607 -28.30 6.67 -19.41
C SER A 607 -29.36 6.57 -20.50
N VAL A 608 -29.08 5.84 -21.56
CA VAL A 608 -29.97 5.75 -22.72
C VAL A 608 -30.48 4.33 -22.90
N LEU A 609 -31.79 4.18 -23.05
CA LEU A 609 -32.49 2.93 -23.32
C LEU A 609 -33.29 3.07 -24.63
N LYS A 610 -33.27 2.05 -25.50
CA LYS A 610 -34.07 1.99 -26.70
C LYS A 610 -35.24 1.02 -26.51
N LYS A 611 -36.47 1.49 -26.77
CA LYS A 611 -37.69 0.69 -26.76
C LYS A 611 -38.43 0.80 -28.14
N ALA A 612 -39.55 0.14 -28.26
CA ALA A 612 -40.34 0.17 -29.49
C ALA A 612 -40.88 1.57 -29.82
N ASP A 613 -41.12 2.41 -28.79
CA ASP A 613 -41.62 3.78 -28.91
C ASP A 613 -40.51 4.84 -29.07
N GLY A 614 -39.22 4.42 -29.12
CA GLY A 614 -38.09 5.32 -29.33
C GLY A 614 -37.00 5.19 -28.29
N TYR A 615 -36.28 6.27 -28.09
CA TYR A 615 -35.18 6.36 -27.13
C TYR A 615 -35.62 7.11 -25.88
N HIS A 616 -35.18 6.61 -24.72
CA HIS A 616 -35.43 7.17 -23.41
C HIS A 616 -34.08 7.51 -22.75
N MET A 617 -33.91 8.72 -22.25
CA MET A 617 -32.70 9.19 -21.60
C MET A 617 -33.01 9.70 -20.19
N TRP A 618 -32.37 9.11 -19.20
CA TRP A 618 -32.23 9.70 -17.86
C TRP A 618 -30.85 10.33 -17.76
N TYR A 619 -30.77 11.52 -17.20
CA TYR A 619 -29.55 12.31 -17.15
C TYR A 619 -29.45 13.05 -15.81
N THR A 620 -28.22 13.42 -15.43
CA THR A 620 -27.96 14.22 -14.24
C THR A 620 -28.04 15.70 -14.59
N GLY A 621 -28.91 16.45 -13.89
CA GLY A 621 -28.89 17.90 -13.86
C GLY A 621 -28.19 18.42 -12.61
N GLN A 622 -27.39 19.46 -12.73
CA GLN A 622 -26.60 20.03 -11.65
C GLN A 622 -26.83 21.54 -11.56
N ALA A 623 -26.98 22.07 -10.33
CA ALA A 623 -27.11 23.50 -10.09
C ALA A 623 -26.61 23.88 -8.69
N GLY A 624 -26.39 25.20 -8.48
CA GLY A 624 -25.99 25.77 -7.19
C GLY A 624 -24.64 25.29 -6.69
N GLY A 625 -23.79 24.78 -7.59
CA GLY A 625 -22.42 24.33 -7.31
C GLY A 625 -22.28 23.08 -6.42
N LYS A 626 -23.39 22.50 -5.90
CA LYS A 626 -23.34 21.39 -4.94
C LYS A 626 -24.45 20.35 -5.06
N HIS A 627 -25.52 20.60 -5.81
CA HIS A 627 -26.68 19.72 -5.87
C HIS A 627 -26.78 19.01 -7.21
N SER A 628 -27.28 17.79 -7.18
CA SER A 628 -27.55 17.02 -8.39
C SER A 628 -28.89 16.27 -8.28
N TRP A 629 -29.59 16.18 -9.41
CA TRP A 629 -30.86 15.53 -9.57
C TRP A 629 -30.89 14.72 -10.87
N ILE A 630 -31.90 13.87 -11.05
CA ILE A 630 -32.07 13.09 -12.28
C ILE A 630 -33.26 13.62 -13.07
N GLY A 631 -33.05 13.91 -14.36
CA GLY A 631 -34.06 14.32 -15.33
C GLY A 631 -34.38 13.18 -16.30
N TYR A 632 -35.44 13.37 -17.11
CA TYR A 632 -35.93 12.42 -18.08
C TYR A 632 -36.35 13.09 -19.40
N ALA A 633 -35.86 12.54 -20.51
CA ALA A 633 -36.18 13.00 -21.86
C ALA A 633 -36.41 11.78 -22.81
N THR A 634 -37.17 12.01 -23.86
CA THR A 634 -37.46 11.02 -24.90
C THR A 634 -37.07 11.53 -26.30
N SER A 635 -36.81 10.59 -27.23
CA SER A 635 -36.47 10.93 -28.61
C SER A 635 -36.90 9.83 -29.56
N PRO A 636 -37.43 10.15 -30.76
CA PRO A 636 -37.76 9.15 -31.76
C PRO A 636 -36.54 8.56 -32.46
N ASP A 637 -35.41 9.30 -32.50
CA ASP A 637 -34.25 8.95 -33.33
C ASP A 637 -32.89 8.94 -32.55
N GLY A 638 -32.94 9.34 -31.25
CA GLY A 638 -31.78 9.46 -30.42
C GLY A 638 -30.95 10.77 -30.65
N LYS A 639 -31.47 11.66 -31.53
CA LYS A 639 -30.81 12.94 -31.89
C LYS A 639 -31.59 14.16 -31.41
N VAL A 640 -32.92 14.14 -31.58
CA VAL A 640 -33.80 15.22 -31.17
C VAL A 640 -34.54 14.80 -29.90
N TRP A 641 -34.21 15.43 -28.78
CA TRP A 641 -34.72 15.06 -27.45
C TRP A 641 -35.72 16.07 -26.92
N LYS A 642 -36.78 15.53 -26.30
CA LYS A 642 -37.81 16.32 -25.61
C LYS A 642 -37.86 15.93 -24.13
N ARG A 643 -37.72 16.87 -23.21
CA ARG A 643 -37.90 16.64 -21.77
C ARG A 643 -39.35 16.18 -21.51
N VAL A 644 -39.47 15.16 -20.66
CA VAL A 644 -40.79 14.64 -20.24
C VAL A 644 -41.33 15.46 -19.06
N SER A 645 -40.44 16.00 -18.24
CA SER A 645 -40.77 16.86 -17.10
C SER A 645 -39.82 18.05 -17.04
N GLU A 646 -40.30 19.19 -16.53
CA GLU A 646 -39.49 20.35 -16.19
C GLU A 646 -38.93 20.27 -14.77
N THR A 647 -39.41 19.32 -13.94
CA THR A 647 -38.89 19.02 -12.60
C THR A 647 -38.10 17.72 -12.61
N PRO A 648 -37.15 17.53 -11.68
CA PRO A 648 -36.43 16.25 -11.55
C PRO A 648 -37.42 15.09 -11.34
N VAL A 649 -37.06 13.93 -11.90
CA VAL A 649 -37.81 12.67 -11.68
C VAL A 649 -37.26 11.90 -10.47
N LEU A 650 -36.06 12.22 -10.01
CA LEU A 650 -35.47 11.72 -8.76
C LEU A 650 -34.65 12.83 -8.10
N SER A 651 -34.86 12.99 -6.79
CA SER A 651 -34.18 13.99 -5.94
C SER A 651 -33.54 13.33 -4.72
N PRO A 652 -32.50 13.95 -4.10
CA PRO A 652 -31.92 13.45 -2.87
C PRO A 652 -32.92 13.71 -1.70
N ASP A 653 -33.39 12.65 -1.06
CA ASP A 653 -34.35 12.70 0.05
C ASP A 653 -34.01 11.68 1.17
N LEU A 654 -32.99 10.83 0.97
CA LEU A 654 -32.49 9.90 1.97
C LEU A 654 -31.19 10.43 2.60
N PRO A 655 -30.93 10.20 3.91
CA PRO A 655 -29.76 10.75 4.60
C PRO A 655 -28.41 10.46 3.94
N TRP A 656 -28.25 9.26 3.38
CA TRP A 656 -27.00 8.85 2.71
C TRP A 656 -26.77 9.56 1.35
N GLU A 657 -27.82 10.08 0.73
CA GLU A 657 -27.74 10.80 -0.55
C GLU A 657 -27.20 12.22 -0.40
N LYS A 658 -27.15 12.74 0.84
CA LYS A 658 -26.61 14.07 1.19
C LYS A 658 -27.21 15.17 0.29
N VAL A 659 -26.43 15.61 -0.71
CA VAL A 659 -26.78 16.72 -1.61
C VAL A 659 -27.04 16.28 -3.05
N ALA A 660 -26.87 15.00 -3.37
CA ALA A 660 -26.86 14.58 -4.77
C ALA A 660 -27.40 13.17 -5.00
N VAL A 661 -28.19 13.02 -6.07
CA VAL A 661 -28.44 11.79 -6.79
C VAL A 661 -27.99 11.99 -8.24
N MET A 662 -27.18 11.05 -8.77
CA MET A 662 -26.57 11.22 -10.09
C MET A 662 -26.21 9.88 -10.73
N CYS A 663 -25.60 9.91 -11.92
CA CYS A 663 -25.16 8.73 -12.67
C CYS A 663 -26.28 7.67 -12.79
N PRO A 664 -27.46 7.98 -13.29
CA PRO A 664 -28.50 6.98 -13.48
C PRO A 664 -28.02 5.91 -14.47
N ASN A 665 -28.40 4.67 -14.22
CA ASN A 665 -28.35 3.60 -15.20
C ASN A 665 -29.69 2.86 -15.16
N VAL A 666 -30.40 2.82 -16.27
CA VAL A 666 -31.78 2.33 -16.33
C VAL A 666 -31.90 1.15 -17.27
N LEU A 667 -32.59 0.10 -16.81
CA LEU A 667 -32.99 -1.06 -17.59
C LEU A 667 -34.51 -1.19 -17.58
N TRP A 668 -35.06 -1.77 -18.66
CA TRP A 668 -36.45 -2.22 -18.71
C TRP A 668 -36.51 -3.70 -18.36
N ASP A 669 -37.25 -4.07 -17.34
CA ASP A 669 -37.53 -5.47 -16.97
C ASP A 669 -38.86 -5.90 -17.59
N GLU A 670 -38.78 -6.59 -18.73
CA GLU A 670 -39.96 -7.09 -19.47
C GLU A 670 -40.87 -7.98 -18.61
N ALA A 671 -40.27 -8.85 -17.76
CA ALA A 671 -41.04 -9.80 -16.95
C ALA A 671 -41.81 -9.12 -15.84
N ALA A 672 -41.23 -8.05 -15.25
CA ALA A 672 -41.86 -7.28 -14.19
C ALA A 672 -42.67 -6.09 -14.69
N GLY A 673 -42.52 -5.70 -15.97
CA GLY A 673 -43.15 -4.50 -16.54
C GLY A 673 -42.71 -3.21 -15.86
N LEU A 674 -41.47 -3.13 -15.42
CA LEU A 674 -40.93 -2.01 -14.64
C LEU A 674 -39.59 -1.54 -15.19
N TYR A 675 -39.36 -0.24 -15.07
CA TYR A 675 -38.01 0.31 -15.15
C TYR A 675 -37.27 0.08 -13.84
N ARG A 676 -36.01 -0.30 -13.91
CA ARG A 676 -35.07 -0.47 -12.81
C ARG A 676 -33.96 0.55 -12.97
N MET A 677 -33.69 1.35 -11.95
CA MET A 677 -32.61 2.34 -11.94
C MET A 677 -31.61 2.04 -10.83
N TRP A 678 -30.33 2.01 -11.18
CA TRP A 678 -29.21 2.15 -10.23
C TRP A 678 -28.68 3.57 -10.38
N TYR A 679 -28.46 4.25 -9.23
CA TYR A 679 -28.00 5.62 -9.20
C TYR A 679 -26.97 5.80 -8.10
N SER A 680 -26.11 6.81 -8.24
CA SER A 680 -25.12 7.16 -7.22
C SER A 680 -25.66 8.27 -6.33
N GLY A 681 -25.40 8.19 -5.02
CA GLY A 681 -25.80 9.19 -4.06
C GLY A 681 -24.67 9.60 -3.11
N GLY A 682 -24.73 10.83 -2.58
CA GLY A 682 -23.75 11.36 -1.66
C GLY A 682 -23.29 12.78 -1.99
N GLU A 683 -21.99 13.01 -2.04
CA GLU A 683 -21.38 14.26 -2.49
C GLU A 683 -21.60 14.50 -3.99
N GLN A 684 -21.58 15.74 -4.45
CA GLN A 684 -21.87 16.08 -5.84
C GLN A 684 -20.90 15.46 -6.86
N TYR A 685 -19.61 15.56 -6.63
CA TYR A 685 -18.61 15.08 -7.60
C TYR A 685 -18.14 13.66 -7.31
N GLU A 686 -18.10 13.31 -6.03
CA GLU A 686 -17.59 12.05 -5.50
C GLU A 686 -18.70 11.35 -4.70
N PRO A 687 -19.67 10.70 -5.38
CA PRO A 687 -20.77 10.03 -4.67
C PRO A 687 -20.26 8.85 -3.83
N ASP A 688 -20.95 8.60 -2.72
CA ASP A 688 -20.47 7.67 -1.69
C ASP A 688 -20.83 6.20 -1.96
N ALA A 689 -22.02 5.97 -2.56
CA ALA A 689 -22.54 4.61 -2.74
C ALA A 689 -23.57 4.55 -3.88
N ILE A 690 -24.05 3.33 -4.19
CA ILE A 690 -25.03 3.09 -5.26
C ILE A 690 -26.35 2.67 -4.65
N GLY A 691 -27.42 3.41 -5.01
CA GLY A 691 -28.81 3.14 -4.67
C GLY A 691 -29.57 2.46 -5.81
N TYR A 692 -30.80 2.05 -5.51
CA TYR A 692 -31.71 1.39 -6.42
C TYR A 692 -33.14 1.97 -6.31
N ALA A 693 -33.82 2.10 -7.45
CA ALA A 693 -35.21 2.51 -7.51
C ALA A 693 -35.93 1.80 -8.67
N THR A 694 -37.27 1.71 -8.59
CA THR A 694 -38.15 1.17 -9.65
C THR A 694 -39.20 2.16 -10.05
N SER A 695 -39.68 2.05 -11.31
CA SER A 695 -40.75 2.90 -11.83
C SER A 695 -41.61 2.15 -12.86
N PRO A 696 -42.93 2.31 -12.87
CA PRO A 696 -43.80 1.76 -13.89
C PRO A 696 -43.73 2.53 -15.22
N ASP A 697 -43.36 3.79 -15.19
CA ASP A 697 -43.48 4.72 -16.33
C ASP A 697 -42.20 5.50 -16.65
N GLY A 698 -41.14 5.33 -15.84
CA GLY A 698 -39.84 6.03 -15.98
C GLY A 698 -39.84 7.48 -15.43
N LEU A 699 -41.02 7.95 -14.93
CA LEU A 699 -41.26 9.29 -14.40
C LEU A 699 -41.42 9.27 -12.88
N HIS A 700 -42.18 8.32 -12.34
CA HIS A 700 -42.46 8.18 -10.91
C HIS A 700 -41.65 7.02 -10.33
N TRP A 701 -40.66 7.35 -9.48
CA TRP A 701 -39.70 6.39 -8.95
C TRP A 701 -39.96 6.08 -7.48
N THR A 702 -39.86 4.82 -7.12
CA THR A 702 -39.90 4.31 -5.75
C THR A 702 -38.51 3.79 -5.39
N LYS A 703 -37.88 4.42 -4.42
CA LYS A 703 -36.55 4.02 -3.91
C LYS A 703 -36.65 2.76 -3.05
N GLU A 704 -35.63 1.90 -3.14
CA GLU A 704 -35.49 0.71 -2.29
C GLU A 704 -35.28 1.12 -0.82
N PRO A 705 -36.08 0.61 0.13
CA PRO A 705 -35.92 0.95 1.55
C PRO A 705 -34.55 0.56 2.14
N ALA A 706 -33.89 -0.46 1.61
CA ALA A 706 -32.58 -0.92 2.05
C ALA A 706 -31.40 -0.15 1.42
N ASN A 707 -31.67 0.95 0.69
CA ASN A 707 -30.61 1.74 0.07
C ASN A 707 -29.56 2.26 1.08
N PRO A 708 -28.29 2.38 0.63
CA PRO A 708 -27.75 2.00 -0.67
C PRO A 708 -27.50 0.48 -0.77
N VAL A 709 -27.77 -0.06 -1.96
CA VAL A 709 -27.69 -1.50 -2.26
C VAL A 709 -26.25 -1.96 -2.54
N PHE A 710 -25.32 -1.04 -2.79
CA PHE A 710 -23.91 -1.36 -3.00
C PHE A 710 -23.04 -0.28 -2.35
N ARG A 711 -22.15 -0.72 -1.44
CA ARG A 711 -21.29 0.13 -0.59
C ARG A 711 -19.82 -0.14 -0.87
N PRO A 712 -18.91 0.80 -0.52
CA PRO A 712 -17.46 0.55 -0.52
C PRO A 712 -17.11 -0.72 0.28
N ASN A 713 -15.98 -1.32 -0.07
CA ASN A 713 -15.37 -2.39 0.70
C ASN A 713 -14.09 -1.87 1.36
N PRO A 714 -14.10 -1.57 2.67
CA PRO A 714 -12.92 -1.04 3.36
C PRO A 714 -11.69 -1.94 3.30
N ALA A 715 -11.89 -3.27 3.17
CA ALA A 715 -10.79 -4.23 3.05
C ALA A 715 -10.13 -4.25 1.65
N ALA A 716 -10.72 -3.59 0.65
CA ALA A 716 -10.19 -3.51 -0.70
C ALA A 716 -9.72 -2.07 -0.99
N VAL A 717 -8.42 -1.80 -0.81
CA VAL A 717 -7.82 -0.47 -0.91
C VAL A 717 -8.29 0.32 -2.15
N TRP A 718 -8.44 -0.32 -3.30
CA TRP A 718 -8.82 0.35 -4.54
C TRP A 718 -10.26 0.91 -4.57
N GLU A 719 -11.17 0.42 -3.70
CA GLU A 719 -12.56 0.87 -3.57
C GLU A 719 -12.96 1.20 -2.12
N GLN A 720 -11.99 1.38 -1.23
CA GLN A 720 -12.24 1.53 0.21
C GLN A 720 -13.01 2.80 0.57
N ALA A 721 -12.81 3.88 -0.17
CA ALA A 721 -13.38 5.18 0.15
C ALA A 721 -14.82 5.32 -0.37
N ARG A 722 -15.07 4.99 -1.66
CA ARG A 722 -16.36 5.22 -2.33
C ARG A 722 -16.57 4.24 -3.47
N VAL A 723 -17.86 4.05 -3.86
CA VAL A 723 -18.26 3.34 -5.09
C VAL A 723 -19.36 4.14 -5.79
N ALA A 724 -19.24 4.26 -7.12
CA ALA A 724 -20.14 5.12 -7.88
C ALA A 724 -20.27 4.70 -9.36
N GLY A 725 -21.09 5.43 -10.12
CA GLY A 725 -21.14 5.45 -11.57
C GLY A 725 -21.33 4.10 -12.21
N ALA A 726 -22.24 3.30 -11.66
CA ALA A 726 -22.50 1.94 -12.13
C ALA A 726 -23.19 1.92 -13.51
N GLN A 727 -22.74 1.00 -14.36
CA GLN A 727 -23.54 0.48 -15.47
C GLN A 727 -23.94 -0.94 -15.12
N VAL A 728 -25.25 -1.21 -15.08
CA VAL A 728 -25.80 -2.54 -14.85
C VAL A 728 -26.41 -3.08 -16.13
N LEU A 729 -26.15 -4.33 -16.44
CA LEU A 729 -26.74 -5.03 -17.57
C LEU A 729 -27.11 -6.44 -17.16
N ARG A 730 -28.10 -7.03 -17.86
CA ARG A 730 -28.47 -8.44 -17.66
C ARG A 730 -27.77 -9.28 -18.71
N PHE A 731 -27.03 -10.29 -18.28
CA PHE A 731 -26.36 -11.24 -19.16
C PHE A 731 -26.34 -12.62 -18.49
N ASP A 732 -26.74 -13.65 -19.20
CA ASP A 732 -26.72 -15.06 -18.77
C ASP A 732 -27.30 -15.32 -17.37
N ASN A 733 -28.55 -14.87 -17.10
CA ASN A 733 -29.21 -14.98 -15.79
C ASN A 733 -28.58 -14.27 -14.60
N TRP A 734 -27.62 -13.37 -14.86
CA TRP A 734 -27.02 -12.49 -13.87
C TRP A 734 -27.24 -11.03 -14.24
N PHE A 735 -27.31 -10.17 -13.22
CA PHE A 735 -27.07 -8.75 -13.35
C PHE A 735 -25.58 -8.52 -13.11
N TYR A 736 -24.88 -7.95 -14.08
CA TYR A 736 -23.50 -7.51 -13.96
C TYR A 736 -23.48 -6.00 -13.76
N MET A 737 -22.73 -5.55 -12.75
CA MET A 737 -22.50 -4.15 -12.45
C MET A 737 -21.03 -3.83 -12.72
N PHE A 738 -20.76 -3.03 -13.74
CA PHE A 738 -19.46 -2.39 -13.93
C PHE A 738 -19.51 -1.06 -13.17
N TYR A 739 -18.53 -0.79 -12.28
CA TYR A 739 -18.62 0.32 -11.37
C TYR A 739 -17.26 0.98 -11.11
N ILE A 740 -17.29 2.19 -10.54
CA ILE A 740 -16.10 2.92 -10.11
C ILE A 740 -15.83 2.57 -8.65
N GLY A 741 -14.59 2.17 -8.34
CA GLY A 741 -14.09 2.14 -6.98
C GLY A 741 -13.09 3.27 -6.78
N TYR A 742 -13.24 4.02 -5.68
CA TYR A 742 -12.33 5.08 -5.29
C TYR A 742 -11.45 4.63 -4.13
N ARG A 743 -10.14 4.70 -4.34
CA ARG A 743 -9.14 4.51 -3.29
C ARG A 743 -9.11 5.70 -2.34
N ASP A 744 -9.14 6.87 -2.90
CA ASP A 744 -9.12 8.18 -2.25
C ASP A 744 -9.86 9.21 -3.12
N ILE A 745 -9.79 10.49 -2.75
CA ILE A 745 -10.55 11.56 -3.40
C ILE A 745 -10.30 11.71 -4.91
N ASP A 746 -9.13 11.28 -5.40
CA ASP A 746 -8.70 11.50 -6.79
C ASP A 746 -8.44 10.24 -7.59
N HIS A 747 -8.19 9.10 -6.93
CA HIS A 747 -7.75 7.90 -7.60
C HIS A 747 -8.88 6.88 -7.69
N ALA A 748 -9.32 6.65 -8.92
CA ALA A 748 -10.40 5.73 -9.23
C ALA A 748 -9.97 4.63 -10.21
N GLN A 749 -10.60 3.48 -10.07
CA GLN A 749 -10.38 2.29 -10.88
C GLN A 749 -11.72 1.61 -11.16
N ILE A 750 -11.75 0.71 -12.13
CA ILE A 750 -12.99 0.05 -12.55
C ILE A 750 -13.04 -1.38 -12.05
N GLY A 751 -14.16 -1.73 -11.44
CA GLY A 751 -14.47 -3.09 -11.03
C GLY A 751 -15.72 -3.63 -11.68
N VAL A 752 -15.97 -4.93 -11.48
CA VAL A 752 -17.21 -5.61 -11.88
C VAL A 752 -17.72 -6.48 -10.74
N ALA A 753 -19.02 -6.46 -10.53
CA ALA A 753 -19.74 -7.32 -9.59
C ALA A 753 -20.93 -7.98 -10.29
N ARG A 754 -21.48 -9.08 -9.71
CA ARG A 754 -22.69 -9.73 -10.22
C ARG A 754 -23.67 -10.02 -9.10
N SER A 755 -24.98 -10.04 -9.44
CA SER A 755 -26.07 -10.40 -8.54
C SER A 755 -27.16 -11.17 -9.31
N ARG A 756 -27.93 -12.03 -8.63
CA ARG A 756 -29.05 -12.76 -9.24
C ARG A 756 -30.28 -11.90 -9.43
N ASP A 757 -30.52 -10.97 -8.51
CA ASP A 757 -31.70 -10.10 -8.50
C ASP A 757 -31.40 -8.65 -8.90
N GLY A 758 -30.12 -8.29 -8.96
CA GLY A 758 -29.66 -6.94 -9.26
C GLY A 758 -29.78 -5.95 -8.09
N VAL A 759 -30.16 -6.43 -6.90
CA VAL A 759 -30.40 -5.59 -5.70
C VAL A 759 -29.57 -6.07 -4.53
N THR A 760 -29.57 -7.37 -4.26
CA THR A 760 -28.93 -7.96 -3.08
C THR A 760 -27.77 -8.89 -3.46
N ASN A 761 -26.99 -9.29 -2.47
CA ASN A 761 -25.95 -10.32 -2.59
C ASN A 761 -24.98 -10.11 -3.78
N TRP A 762 -24.54 -8.87 -3.97
CA TRP A 762 -23.57 -8.54 -5.00
C TRP A 762 -22.23 -9.25 -4.73
N GLN A 763 -21.79 -10.08 -5.67
CA GLN A 763 -20.52 -10.77 -5.66
C GLN A 763 -19.51 -9.95 -6.47
N ARG A 764 -18.51 -9.38 -5.80
CA ARG A 764 -17.38 -8.71 -6.46
C ARG A 764 -16.51 -9.71 -7.18
N ASN A 765 -16.01 -9.35 -8.36
CA ASN A 765 -15.06 -10.18 -9.07
C ASN A 765 -13.76 -10.32 -8.27
N PRO A 766 -13.22 -11.53 -8.08
CA PRO A 766 -11.97 -11.71 -7.33
C PRO A 766 -10.73 -11.09 -8.02
N ARG A 767 -10.85 -10.75 -9.32
CA ARG A 767 -9.79 -10.10 -10.11
C ARG A 767 -9.90 -8.58 -10.13
N ASN A 768 -10.85 -7.98 -9.41
CA ASN A 768 -10.96 -6.53 -9.33
C ASN A 768 -9.71 -5.86 -8.75
N PRO A 769 -9.38 -4.64 -9.21
CA PRO A 769 -10.01 -3.88 -10.30
C PRO A 769 -9.63 -4.43 -11.68
N ILE A 770 -10.59 -4.40 -12.60
CA ILE A 770 -10.40 -4.94 -13.97
C ILE A 770 -9.66 -3.98 -14.91
N VAL A 771 -9.77 -2.67 -14.68
CA VAL A 771 -9.02 -1.62 -15.40
C VAL A 771 -8.47 -0.62 -14.40
N ARG A 772 -7.19 -0.31 -14.54
CA ARG A 772 -6.39 0.56 -13.67
C ARG A 772 -5.74 1.69 -14.46
N PRO A 773 -5.40 2.81 -13.81
CA PRO A 773 -4.60 3.88 -14.41
C PRO A 773 -3.29 3.38 -15.02
N GLY A 774 -2.89 4.01 -16.11
CA GLY A 774 -1.59 3.77 -16.74
C GLY A 774 -0.50 4.63 -16.10
N GLN A 775 0.76 4.25 -16.32
CA GLN A 775 1.89 5.10 -15.97
C GLN A 775 2.18 6.06 -17.15
N ASP A 776 2.40 7.35 -16.86
CA ASP A 776 2.70 8.39 -17.86
C ASP A 776 1.70 8.39 -19.04
N ALA A 777 0.43 8.12 -18.78
CA ALA A 777 -0.63 7.94 -19.77
C ALA A 777 -1.78 8.96 -19.59
N PHE A 778 -2.66 9.06 -20.59
CA PHE A 778 -3.84 9.93 -20.55
C PHE A 778 -4.83 9.60 -19.42
N ASP A 779 -4.74 8.40 -18.85
CA ASP A 779 -5.55 7.91 -17.73
C ASP A 779 -4.74 7.69 -16.45
N GLN A 780 -3.64 8.41 -16.31
CA GLN A 780 -2.69 8.25 -15.20
C GLN A 780 -3.31 8.45 -13.81
N ASP A 781 -4.25 9.38 -13.67
CA ASP A 781 -4.82 9.71 -12.37
C ASP A 781 -6.04 8.85 -12.04
N ALA A 782 -6.87 8.52 -13.04
CA ALA A 782 -8.08 7.75 -12.82
C ALA A 782 -8.60 7.04 -14.07
N CYS A 783 -9.16 5.84 -13.86
CA CYS A 783 -10.04 5.14 -14.78
C CYS A 783 -11.42 5.01 -14.13
N TYR A 784 -12.47 5.59 -14.73
CA TYR A 784 -13.79 5.60 -14.12
C TYR A 784 -14.93 5.66 -15.15
N LYS A 785 -16.17 5.60 -14.67
CA LYS A 785 -17.41 5.59 -15.45
C LYS A 785 -17.41 4.57 -16.60
N PRO A 786 -17.42 3.27 -16.27
CA PRO A 786 -17.42 2.20 -17.26
C PRO A 786 -18.76 2.11 -17.99
N TYR A 787 -18.69 1.70 -19.25
CA TYR A 787 -19.85 1.26 -20.02
C TYR A 787 -19.48 0.08 -20.90
N ALA A 788 -20.06 -1.10 -20.60
CA ALA A 788 -19.74 -2.37 -21.25
C ALA A 788 -20.83 -2.83 -22.20
N VAL A 789 -20.43 -3.39 -23.34
CA VAL A 789 -21.29 -4.06 -24.30
C VAL A 789 -20.64 -5.38 -24.68
N PHE A 790 -21.41 -6.48 -24.66
CA PHE A 790 -20.99 -7.76 -25.22
C PHE A 790 -21.43 -7.84 -26.69
N ASP A 791 -20.47 -7.96 -27.61
CA ASP A 791 -20.76 -7.98 -29.07
C ASP A 791 -21.08 -9.37 -29.62
N GLY A 792 -21.22 -10.37 -28.74
CA GLY A 792 -21.43 -11.79 -29.10
C GLY A 792 -20.13 -12.61 -29.10
N ARG A 793 -18.98 -11.98 -29.11
CA ARG A 793 -17.65 -12.61 -29.07
C ARG A 793 -16.81 -12.12 -27.89
N ARG A 794 -16.84 -10.82 -27.63
CA ARG A 794 -16.01 -10.16 -26.61
C ARG A 794 -16.79 -9.06 -25.91
N TRP A 795 -16.33 -8.70 -24.71
CA TRP A 795 -16.73 -7.49 -24.01
C TRP A 795 -15.96 -6.29 -24.57
N MET A 796 -16.66 -5.23 -24.86
CA MET A 796 -16.11 -3.91 -25.15
C MET A 796 -16.50 -2.98 -24.02
N LEU A 797 -15.51 -2.48 -23.29
CA LEU A 797 -15.67 -1.60 -22.12
C LEU A 797 -15.10 -0.24 -22.44
N TRP A 798 -15.96 0.74 -22.71
CA TRP A 798 -15.54 2.14 -22.79
C TRP A 798 -15.50 2.72 -21.39
N TYR A 799 -14.54 3.62 -21.16
CA TYR A 799 -14.34 4.24 -19.86
C TYR A 799 -13.71 5.63 -20.00
N ASN A 800 -13.86 6.45 -18.97
CA ASN A 800 -13.13 7.71 -18.86
C ASN A 800 -11.74 7.46 -18.34
N GLY A 801 -10.73 7.99 -19.03
CA GLY A 801 -9.39 8.18 -18.52
C GLY A 801 -9.16 9.65 -18.17
N ARG A 802 -8.55 9.93 -17.00
CA ARG A 802 -8.24 11.28 -16.55
C ARG A 802 -6.75 11.47 -16.30
N HIS A 803 -6.22 12.59 -16.80
CA HIS A 803 -4.93 13.12 -16.43
C HIS A 803 -5.04 14.64 -16.23
N GLY A 804 -4.75 15.10 -15.01
CA GLY A 804 -5.01 16.47 -14.59
C GLY A 804 -6.49 16.84 -14.71
N TRP A 805 -6.84 17.84 -15.48
CA TRP A 805 -8.20 18.30 -15.71
C TRP A 805 -8.85 17.77 -17.00
N LEU A 806 -8.11 16.98 -17.78
CA LEU A 806 -8.58 16.46 -19.07
C LEU A 806 -9.13 15.05 -18.90
N GLU A 807 -10.36 14.86 -19.32
CA GLU A 807 -11.05 13.56 -19.36
C GLU A 807 -11.26 13.15 -20.81
N GLN A 808 -10.93 11.90 -21.14
CA GLN A 808 -10.97 11.34 -22.48
C GLN A 808 -11.58 9.93 -22.44
N ILE A 809 -12.19 9.49 -23.53
CA ILE A 809 -12.80 8.16 -23.58
C ILE A 809 -11.81 7.15 -24.15
N ALA A 810 -11.69 6.05 -23.47
CA ALA A 810 -10.86 4.91 -23.83
C ALA A 810 -11.69 3.63 -23.99
N LEU A 811 -11.07 2.60 -24.54
CA LEU A 811 -11.63 1.27 -24.73
C LEU A 811 -10.71 0.21 -24.13
N ALA A 812 -11.29 -0.72 -23.38
CA ALA A 812 -10.68 -2.01 -23.02
C ALA A 812 -11.54 -3.15 -23.55
N THR A 813 -10.95 -4.29 -23.89
CA THR A 813 -11.66 -5.45 -24.41
C THR A 813 -11.32 -6.72 -23.61
N HIS A 814 -12.26 -7.65 -23.55
CA HIS A 814 -12.05 -8.99 -22.96
C HIS A 814 -12.68 -10.04 -23.87
N GLU A 815 -11.86 -10.96 -24.39
CA GLU A 815 -12.34 -12.03 -25.27
C GLU A 815 -13.18 -13.06 -24.47
N GLY A 816 -14.28 -13.52 -25.08
CA GLY A 816 -15.22 -14.48 -24.48
C GLY A 816 -16.20 -13.86 -23.48
N ALA A 817 -17.17 -14.65 -23.09
CA ALA A 817 -18.26 -14.23 -22.20
C ALA A 817 -17.90 -14.28 -20.70
N ASP A 818 -17.02 -15.21 -20.32
CA ASP A 818 -16.63 -15.44 -18.92
C ASP A 818 -15.68 -14.35 -18.40
N LEU A 819 -16.12 -13.61 -17.39
CA LEU A 819 -15.35 -12.57 -16.72
C LEU A 819 -14.51 -13.08 -15.53
N GLY A 820 -14.45 -14.39 -15.30
CA GLY A 820 -13.60 -15.01 -14.29
C GLY A 820 -14.14 -14.91 -12.86
N PHE A 821 -15.44 -14.96 -12.67
CA PHE A 821 -16.04 -15.00 -11.32
C PHE A 821 -15.83 -16.35 -10.61
N GLY A 822 -15.46 -17.40 -11.33
CA GLY A 822 -15.44 -18.77 -10.85
C GLY A 822 -16.86 -19.32 -10.66
N ASP A 823 -17.09 -20.53 -11.14
CA ASP A 823 -18.30 -21.29 -10.79
C ASP A 823 -18.07 -21.92 -9.41
N LYS A 824 -18.88 -21.53 -8.43
CA LYS A 824 -19.16 -22.31 -7.21
C LYS A 824 -20.61 -22.66 -7.18
#